data_40d062ee4160dd1e657fcc9e22973b75
#
_entry.id   40d062ee4160dd1e657fcc9e22973b75
#
_cell.length_a   1.000
_cell.length_b   1.000
_cell.length_c   1.000
_cell.angle_alpha   90.00
_cell.angle_beta   90.00
_cell.angle_gamma   90.00
#
_symmetry.space_group_name_H-M   'P 1'
#
loop_
_entity.id
_entity.type
_entity.pdbx_description
1 polymer ?
#
loop_
_entity_poly.entity_id
_entity_poly.type
_entity_poly.pdbx_seq_one_letter_code
_entity_poly.pdbx_strand_id
1 'polypeptide(L)'
;MTAVSPAGTPGAPPRVPVSTYRLQLGPDLTFDDAARQVPYLASLGVTHLYLSPVLQAAPGSTHGYDVVDHTRISDELGGREGLGRLAAAARGAGLGMVLDVVPNHMAVPTPAWHNRALWSVLEEGSDSPYARWFDVDWSAGEGAVLMPVLGARLGDVLAAGELVLDEVEVPGTPGPRRVLRYYDHVFPVRAGTEDLPLAELVERQHYRLAYWRVGDEELNYRRFFDVGSLVAVRVEDEEVFDATHALVLDLVTSGVVDGLRIDHPDGLADPAQYLQRLADRTDGAWVVVEKILAGEEQVPPDWATVGTTGYDVAWRLQQLFVDPGGRSGLDAVMTRLTGAPPGGLGALVEEAKREVVAGPLYAEVHRLTDLAAAVCHDDPRLRDHTWRGLHQCLRELLVAFDRYRAYVVPGTPPRHEAVRAVEEAAERARAYLDPQRAETLAVVVDLVLGREVGSAGRRREARRDELVVRFQQVCGAVTAKGVEDTAFYRWTELVSLCEVGGEPDRFSLGVHDWHAFAQRFAALTPHALTAGSTHDTKRGEDTRAALGVLSEDAGAWSRLVDEVRAATAPYRGVLVDGLAENLLWQTVAGTWLPDAVTPDDAPDGTSEAAIAPDRLVDYLRKALREAKVATSWTSPDEAYEEAVAELARRALADPAVTGAFARWAREHREELRAASLGITLTRLTAPGVADVYQGAESYAPTLVDPDNRRPVDVDDLTERLARLDGGAPARTLADEKLLVTARALRVR
;
A
#
# COMPACT_ATOMS: atom_id res chain seq x y z
N MET A 1 -30.14 -19.30 27.16
CA MET A 1 -29.05 -20.30 27.17
C MET A 1 -29.32 -21.29 26.05
N THR A 2 -28.85 -20.99 24.85
CA THR A 2 -28.88 -21.94 23.72
C THR A 2 -27.44 -22.23 23.38
N ALA A 3 -27.10 -23.50 23.43
CA ALA A 3 -25.76 -24.02 23.29
C ALA A 3 -25.18 -23.69 21.89
N VAL A 4 -24.06 -23.00 21.86
CA VAL A 4 -23.16 -22.91 20.70
C VAL A 4 -22.58 -24.32 20.52
N SER A 5 -22.82 -24.94 19.36
CA SER A 5 -22.26 -26.25 18.99
C SER A 5 -20.73 -26.18 18.84
N PRO A 6 -20.01 -27.28 19.06
CA PRO A 6 -18.62 -27.25 19.44
C PRO A 6 -17.68 -26.86 18.32
N ALA A 7 -16.61 -26.20 18.73
CA ALA A 7 -15.36 -25.94 18.01
C ALA A 7 -14.89 -27.15 17.20
N GLY A 8 -14.19 -26.87 16.10
CA GLY A 8 -13.42 -27.88 15.37
C GLY A 8 -12.56 -28.70 16.33
N THR A 9 -12.27 -29.92 15.98
CA THR A 9 -11.48 -30.84 16.81
C THR A 9 -10.13 -30.18 17.14
N PRO A 10 -9.80 -29.91 18.41
CA PRO A 10 -8.48 -29.39 18.77
C PRO A 10 -7.40 -30.38 18.29
N GLY A 11 -6.42 -29.89 17.50
CA GLY A 11 -5.32 -30.69 17.00
C GLY A 11 -5.44 -31.17 15.55
N ALA A 12 -6.42 -30.72 14.76
CA ALA A 12 -6.34 -30.87 13.31
C ALA A 12 -5.24 -29.91 12.77
N PRO A 13 -4.36 -30.35 11.85
CA PRO A 13 -3.36 -29.47 11.28
C PRO A 13 -4.05 -28.29 10.57
N PRO A 14 -3.43 -27.08 10.58
CA PRO A 14 -3.97 -25.91 9.89
C PRO A 14 -4.23 -26.24 8.41
N ARG A 15 -5.39 -25.83 7.90
CA ARG A 15 -5.76 -26.05 6.49
C ARG A 15 -4.99 -25.05 5.62
N VAL A 16 -4.02 -25.57 4.86
CA VAL A 16 -3.29 -24.75 3.89
C VAL A 16 -4.23 -24.41 2.73
N PRO A 17 -4.40 -23.12 2.37
CA PRO A 17 -5.20 -22.72 1.21
C PRO A 17 -4.64 -23.31 -0.09
N VAL A 18 -5.53 -23.70 -1.00
CA VAL A 18 -5.19 -23.96 -2.40
C VAL A 18 -5.48 -22.73 -3.24
N SER A 19 -6.55 -22.02 -2.87
CA SER A 19 -6.91 -20.72 -3.44
C SER A 19 -7.61 -19.85 -2.40
N THR A 20 -7.50 -18.54 -2.59
CA THR A 20 -8.15 -17.52 -1.76
C THR A 20 -9.03 -16.61 -2.61
N TYR A 21 -10.06 -16.05 -2.01
CA TYR A 21 -10.84 -14.96 -2.61
C TYR A 21 -10.84 -13.78 -1.66
N ARG A 22 -10.20 -12.69 -2.08
CA ARG A 22 -10.08 -11.47 -1.27
C ARG A 22 -11.36 -10.68 -1.29
N LEU A 23 -11.97 -10.52 -0.10
CA LEU A 23 -13.12 -9.66 0.16
C LEU A 23 -12.66 -8.39 0.86
N GLN A 24 -12.94 -7.25 0.25
CA GLN A 24 -12.65 -5.94 0.80
C GLN A 24 -13.85 -5.46 1.61
N LEU A 25 -13.86 -5.79 2.89
CA LEU A 25 -14.93 -5.46 3.82
C LEU A 25 -15.01 -3.95 4.08
N GLY A 26 -16.22 -3.47 4.28
CA GLY A 26 -16.50 -2.07 4.55
C GLY A 26 -18.00 -1.86 4.74
N PRO A 27 -18.47 -0.61 4.75
CA PRO A 27 -19.90 -0.30 4.89
C PRO A 27 -20.79 -0.95 3.82
N ASP A 28 -20.24 -1.12 2.60
CA ASP A 28 -20.96 -1.72 1.45
C ASP A 28 -20.81 -3.24 1.37
N LEU A 29 -19.95 -3.85 2.19
CA LEU A 29 -19.71 -5.29 2.24
C LEU A 29 -19.43 -5.73 3.69
N THR A 30 -20.49 -5.95 4.45
CA THR A 30 -20.42 -6.43 5.82
C THR A 30 -20.19 -7.94 5.91
N PHE A 31 -20.01 -8.50 7.13
CA PHE A 31 -19.94 -9.96 7.32
C PHE A 31 -21.18 -10.69 6.84
N ASP A 32 -22.37 -10.10 7.03
CA ASP A 32 -23.63 -10.72 6.58
C ASP A 32 -23.75 -10.67 5.05
N ASP A 33 -23.23 -9.61 4.39
CA ASP A 33 -23.16 -9.53 2.94
C ASP A 33 -22.19 -10.59 2.39
N ALA A 34 -21.01 -10.71 3.00
CA ALA A 34 -20.03 -11.74 2.64
C ALA A 34 -20.59 -13.16 2.84
N ALA A 35 -21.34 -13.38 3.94
CA ALA A 35 -21.98 -14.69 4.18
C ALA A 35 -22.99 -15.07 3.09
N ARG A 36 -23.70 -14.09 2.50
CA ARG A 36 -24.59 -14.35 1.36
C ARG A 36 -23.85 -14.74 0.08
N GLN A 37 -22.59 -14.30 -0.07
CA GLN A 37 -21.76 -14.63 -1.23
C GLN A 37 -21.10 -16.02 -1.15
N VAL A 38 -21.04 -16.63 0.05
CA VAL A 38 -20.39 -17.94 0.27
C VAL A 38 -20.82 -19.03 -0.72
N PRO A 39 -22.12 -19.24 -1.03
CA PRO A 39 -22.53 -20.27 -1.99
C PRO A 39 -21.93 -20.05 -3.38
N TYR A 40 -21.89 -18.79 -3.86
CA TYR A 40 -21.27 -18.44 -5.12
C TYR A 40 -19.76 -18.74 -5.09
N LEU A 41 -19.05 -18.29 -4.06
CA LEU A 41 -17.61 -18.46 -3.93
C LEU A 41 -17.21 -19.94 -3.85
N ALA A 42 -18.00 -20.74 -3.14
CA ALA A 42 -17.82 -22.19 -3.14
C ALA A 42 -18.06 -22.82 -4.53
N SER A 43 -19.06 -22.35 -5.27
CA SER A 43 -19.33 -22.81 -6.65
C SER A 43 -18.23 -22.37 -7.62
N LEU A 44 -17.62 -21.21 -7.43
CA LEU A 44 -16.47 -20.72 -8.20
C LEU A 44 -15.25 -21.66 -8.03
N GLY A 45 -15.11 -22.30 -6.90
CA GLY A 45 -14.05 -23.27 -6.61
C GLY A 45 -12.93 -22.75 -5.73
N VAL A 46 -13.11 -21.62 -5.03
CA VAL A 46 -12.13 -21.14 -4.03
C VAL A 46 -12.18 -22.03 -2.79
N THR A 47 -11.07 -22.08 -2.06
CA THR A 47 -10.97 -22.89 -0.84
C THR A 47 -11.02 -22.07 0.44
N HIS A 48 -10.67 -20.79 0.39
CA HIS A 48 -10.64 -19.89 1.55
C HIS A 48 -11.15 -18.50 1.20
N LEU A 49 -11.89 -17.91 2.11
CA LEU A 49 -12.15 -16.47 2.12
C LEU A 49 -10.92 -15.75 2.67
N TYR A 50 -10.50 -14.67 2.04
CA TYR A 50 -9.42 -13.82 2.51
C TYR A 50 -10.00 -12.44 2.81
N LEU A 51 -10.15 -12.13 4.10
CA LEU A 51 -10.82 -10.93 4.57
C LEU A 51 -9.84 -9.79 4.76
N SER A 52 -10.21 -8.56 4.36
CA SER A 52 -9.55 -7.33 4.79
C SER A 52 -9.59 -7.20 6.32
N PRO A 53 -8.86 -6.25 6.95
CA PRO A 53 -8.81 -6.14 8.40
C PRO A 53 -10.21 -6.10 9.04
N VAL A 54 -10.42 -6.89 10.09
CA VAL A 54 -11.70 -7.07 10.75
C VAL A 54 -11.80 -6.45 12.14
N LEU A 55 -10.67 -5.94 12.67
CA LEU A 55 -10.64 -5.29 13.98
C LEU A 55 -11.31 -3.92 13.91
N GLN A 56 -11.66 -3.36 15.08
CA GLN A 56 -12.35 -2.08 15.13
C GLN A 56 -11.48 -0.97 14.55
N ALA A 57 -11.89 -0.48 13.40
CA ALA A 57 -11.29 0.63 12.69
C ALA A 57 -11.89 1.98 13.13
N ALA A 58 -11.32 3.07 12.67
CA ALA A 58 -11.87 4.42 12.85
C ALA A 58 -13.28 4.50 12.25
N PRO A 59 -14.20 5.26 12.88
CA PRO A 59 -15.55 5.41 12.36
C PRO A 59 -15.58 5.88 10.91
N GLY A 60 -16.37 5.19 10.07
CA GLY A 60 -16.48 5.48 8.65
C GLY A 60 -15.33 4.97 7.80
N SER A 61 -14.44 4.16 8.34
CA SER A 61 -13.37 3.50 7.58
C SER A 61 -13.94 2.63 6.46
N THR A 62 -13.41 2.79 5.25
CA THR A 62 -13.80 2.00 4.08
C THR A 62 -12.84 0.85 3.79
N HIS A 63 -11.82 0.65 4.63
CA HIS A 63 -10.74 -0.32 4.38
C HIS A 63 -10.28 -1.13 5.60
N GLY A 64 -10.45 -0.62 6.83
CA GLY A 64 -10.10 -1.32 8.07
C GLY A 64 -8.62 -1.28 8.49
N TYR A 65 -7.72 -0.65 7.72
CA TYR A 65 -6.29 -0.56 8.07
C TYR A 65 -5.99 0.50 9.14
N ASP A 66 -6.93 1.37 9.44
CA ASP A 66 -6.87 2.43 10.44
C ASP A 66 -7.47 1.96 11.78
N VAL A 67 -6.91 0.89 12.33
CA VAL A 67 -7.37 0.25 13.56
C VAL A 67 -7.29 1.23 14.74
N VAL A 68 -8.35 1.28 15.55
CA VAL A 68 -8.44 2.07 16.80
C VAL A 68 -8.54 1.19 18.03
N ASP A 69 -8.99 -0.06 17.92
CA ASP A 69 -9.14 -0.99 19.04
C ASP A 69 -8.89 -2.44 18.59
N HIS A 70 -7.78 -3.01 19.04
CA HIS A 70 -7.41 -4.39 18.74
C HIS A 70 -8.20 -5.45 19.56
N THR A 71 -8.97 -5.02 20.54
CA THR A 71 -9.71 -5.94 21.43
C THR A 71 -11.11 -6.25 20.93
N ARG A 72 -11.54 -5.65 19.84
CA ARG A 72 -12.89 -5.76 19.29
C ARG A 72 -12.89 -6.04 17.80
N ILE A 73 -13.86 -6.84 17.37
CA ILE A 73 -14.23 -6.92 15.94
C ILE A 73 -15.06 -5.67 15.60
N SER A 74 -14.89 -5.13 14.40
CA SER A 74 -15.57 -3.92 13.93
C SER A 74 -17.09 -4.07 14.03
N ASP A 75 -17.70 -3.16 14.79
CA ASP A 75 -19.16 -3.10 14.93
C ASP A 75 -19.83 -2.72 13.59
N GLU A 76 -19.18 -1.88 12.78
CA GLU A 76 -19.68 -1.47 11.46
C GLU A 76 -19.76 -2.65 10.48
N LEU A 77 -18.91 -3.65 10.65
CA LEU A 77 -18.94 -4.89 9.86
C LEU A 77 -19.95 -5.94 10.42
N GLY A 78 -20.55 -5.71 11.59
CA GLY A 78 -21.48 -6.60 12.25
C GLY A 78 -20.94 -7.29 13.51
N GLY A 79 -19.79 -6.86 14.02
CA GLY A 79 -19.20 -7.28 15.28
C GLY A 79 -18.83 -8.77 15.31
N ARG A 80 -18.51 -9.26 16.52
CA ARG A 80 -18.12 -10.67 16.75
C ARG A 80 -19.23 -11.67 16.33
N GLU A 81 -20.49 -11.30 16.45
CA GLU A 81 -21.61 -12.17 16.06
C GLU A 81 -21.69 -12.29 14.52
N GLY A 82 -21.52 -11.18 13.78
CA GLY A 82 -21.49 -11.19 12.31
C GLY A 82 -20.35 -12.05 11.78
N LEU A 83 -19.12 -11.86 12.32
CA LEU A 83 -17.98 -12.71 11.97
C LEU A 83 -18.26 -14.20 12.27
N GLY A 84 -18.92 -14.50 13.40
CA GLY A 84 -19.33 -15.87 13.75
C GLY A 84 -20.31 -16.48 12.74
N ARG A 85 -21.27 -15.69 12.22
CA ARG A 85 -22.20 -16.13 11.16
C ARG A 85 -21.47 -16.39 9.83
N LEU A 86 -20.57 -15.49 9.43
CA LEU A 86 -19.75 -15.68 8.24
C LEU A 86 -18.89 -16.95 8.34
N ALA A 87 -18.22 -17.16 9.49
CA ALA A 87 -17.40 -18.34 9.73
C ALA A 87 -18.22 -19.64 9.68
N ALA A 88 -19.44 -19.61 10.22
CA ALA A 88 -20.35 -20.76 10.16
C ALA A 88 -20.80 -21.05 8.71
N ALA A 89 -21.13 -20.01 7.94
CA ALA A 89 -21.51 -20.16 6.53
C ALA A 89 -20.33 -20.70 5.69
N ALA A 90 -19.13 -20.12 5.84
CA ALA A 90 -17.91 -20.57 5.16
C ALA A 90 -17.61 -22.04 5.46
N ARG A 91 -17.59 -22.41 6.75
CA ARG A 91 -17.36 -23.81 7.17
C ARG A 91 -18.42 -24.75 6.65
N GLY A 92 -19.72 -24.35 6.65
CA GLY A 92 -20.81 -25.11 6.09
C GLY A 92 -20.67 -25.39 4.59
N ALA A 93 -20.03 -24.50 3.87
CA ALA A 93 -19.70 -24.65 2.45
C ALA A 93 -18.32 -25.31 2.20
N GLY A 94 -17.59 -25.69 3.25
CA GLY A 94 -16.26 -26.29 3.15
C GLY A 94 -15.11 -25.29 2.94
N LEU A 95 -15.37 -23.98 3.07
CA LEU A 95 -14.37 -22.94 2.95
C LEU A 95 -13.66 -22.66 4.28
N GLY A 96 -12.36 -22.34 4.21
CA GLY A 96 -11.59 -21.79 5.31
C GLY A 96 -11.59 -20.24 5.30
N MET A 97 -10.89 -19.65 6.27
CA MET A 97 -10.77 -18.19 6.37
C MET A 97 -9.34 -17.75 6.64
N VAL A 98 -8.90 -16.68 5.97
CA VAL A 98 -7.63 -15.97 6.17
C VAL A 98 -7.96 -14.54 6.59
N LEU A 99 -7.28 -14.02 7.61
CA LEU A 99 -7.43 -12.64 8.06
C LEU A 99 -6.22 -11.78 7.71
N ASP A 100 -6.50 -10.55 7.36
CA ASP A 100 -5.51 -9.48 7.25
C ASP A 100 -5.29 -8.83 8.62
N VAL A 101 -4.03 -8.76 9.06
CA VAL A 101 -3.62 -8.23 10.37
C VAL A 101 -2.68 -7.06 10.17
N VAL A 102 -2.96 -5.96 10.86
CA VAL A 102 -2.21 -4.69 10.79
C VAL A 102 -1.40 -4.48 12.08
N PRO A 103 -0.17 -5.02 12.19
CA PRO A 103 0.60 -4.93 13.43
C PRO A 103 1.37 -3.61 13.57
N ASN A 104 1.68 -2.93 12.46
CA ASN A 104 2.65 -1.84 12.44
C ASN A 104 2.13 -0.52 13.02
N HIS A 105 0.84 -0.25 12.96
CA HIS A 105 0.27 1.06 13.31
C HIS A 105 -1.17 1.00 13.80
N MET A 106 -1.60 2.09 14.44
CA MET A 106 -2.99 2.41 14.78
C MET A 106 -3.35 3.79 14.25
N ALA A 107 -4.64 4.06 14.12
CA ALA A 107 -5.11 5.38 13.73
C ALA A 107 -4.90 6.43 14.83
N VAL A 108 -4.65 7.67 14.38
CA VAL A 108 -4.85 8.91 15.11
C VAL A 108 -6.21 9.47 14.66
N PRO A 109 -7.33 9.01 15.27
CA PRO A 109 -8.66 9.30 14.77
C PRO A 109 -9.13 10.71 15.14
N THR A 110 -10.19 11.13 14.47
CA THR A 110 -10.91 12.36 14.78
C THR A 110 -12.36 12.02 15.13
N PRO A 111 -12.80 12.24 16.37
CA PRO A 111 -12.07 12.65 17.60
C PRO A 111 -11.06 11.60 18.12
N ALA A 112 -10.03 12.07 18.86
CA ALA A 112 -8.95 11.21 19.35
C ALA A 112 -9.40 10.11 20.31
N TRP A 113 -10.53 10.25 21.02
CA TRP A 113 -11.06 9.26 21.97
C TRP A 113 -11.45 7.90 21.35
N HIS A 114 -11.60 7.82 20.02
CA HIS A 114 -11.86 6.54 19.37
C HIS A 114 -10.68 5.57 19.53
N ASN A 115 -9.45 6.08 19.64
CA ASN A 115 -8.29 5.30 20.05
C ASN A 115 -8.00 5.55 21.54
N ARG A 116 -8.51 4.68 22.40
CA ARG A 116 -8.38 4.82 23.85
C ARG A 116 -6.94 4.80 24.35
N ALA A 117 -6.09 4.02 23.73
CA ALA A 117 -4.68 3.94 24.09
C ALA A 117 -3.98 5.29 23.81
N LEU A 118 -4.21 5.85 22.60
CA LEU A 118 -3.67 7.16 22.24
C LEU A 118 -4.27 8.27 23.10
N TRP A 119 -5.58 8.24 23.37
CA TRP A 119 -6.23 9.20 24.25
C TRP A 119 -5.56 9.28 25.61
N SER A 120 -5.31 8.11 26.27
CA SER A 120 -4.60 8.06 27.54
C SER A 120 -3.17 8.62 27.45
N VAL A 121 -2.45 8.35 26.34
CA VAL A 121 -1.12 8.93 26.12
C VAL A 121 -1.16 10.44 25.99
N LEU A 122 -2.16 10.99 25.30
CA LEU A 122 -2.33 12.44 25.17
C LEU A 122 -2.77 13.09 26.47
N GLU A 123 -3.49 12.38 27.37
CA GLU A 123 -3.94 12.86 28.66
C GLU A 123 -2.86 12.80 29.75
N GLU A 124 -2.10 11.71 29.80
CA GLU A 124 -1.18 11.38 30.91
C GLU A 124 0.31 11.46 30.51
N GLY A 125 0.60 11.60 29.20
CA GLY A 125 1.96 11.66 28.67
C GLY A 125 2.71 10.33 28.82
N SER A 126 3.98 10.42 29.18
CA SER A 126 4.85 9.25 29.42
C SER A 126 4.45 8.39 30.62
N ASP A 127 3.58 8.88 31.49
CA ASP A 127 3.06 8.16 32.65
C ASP A 127 1.87 7.24 32.29
N SER A 128 1.30 7.39 31.09
CA SER A 128 0.24 6.53 30.60
C SER A 128 0.69 5.05 30.54
N PRO A 129 -0.16 4.10 30.95
CA PRO A 129 0.13 2.67 30.78
C PRO A 129 0.32 2.27 29.31
N TYR A 130 -0.17 3.09 28.38
CA TYR A 130 -0.05 2.90 26.93
C TYR A 130 1.13 3.67 26.31
N ALA A 131 1.93 4.43 27.09
CA ALA A 131 3.05 5.20 26.56
C ALA A 131 4.08 4.33 25.82
N ARG A 132 4.24 3.07 26.23
CA ARG A 132 5.12 2.09 25.59
C ARG A 132 4.56 1.46 24.31
N TRP A 133 3.24 1.63 24.06
CA TRP A 133 2.60 1.06 22.86
C TRP A 133 3.04 1.78 21.60
N PHE A 134 3.19 3.10 21.69
CA PHE A 134 3.49 3.94 20.55
C PHE A 134 4.97 4.29 20.48
N ASP A 135 5.45 4.38 19.26
CA ASP A 135 6.84 4.67 18.98
C ASP A 135 7.08 6.18 18.94
N VAL A 136 7.05 6.79 20.14
CA VAL A 136 7.20 8.23 20.37
C VAL A 136 8.60 8.55 20.91
N ASP A 137 9.28 9.51 20.29
CA ASP A 137 10.49 10.11 20.83
C ASP A 137 10.12 11.24 21.81
N TRP A 138 10.00 10.87 23.08
CA TRP A 138 9.67 11.80 24.14
C TRP A 138 10.73 12.88 24.35
N SER A 139 11.99 12.60 24.02
CA SER A 139 13.10 13.55 24.21
C SER A 139 13.08 14.64 23.14
N ALA A 140 12.83 14.29 21.90
CA ALA A 140 12.67 15.25 20.80
C ALA A 140 11.42 16.13 20.97
N GLY A 141 10.35 15.59 21.57
CA GLY A 141 9.11 16.30 21.84
C GLY A 141 9.08 17.08 23.16
N GLU A 142 10.20 17.17 23.91
CA GLU A 142 10.25 17.82 25.24
C GLU A 142 9.17 17.28 26.20
N GLY A 143 8.83 15.99 26.09
CA GLY A 143 7.81 15.31 26.89
C GLY A 143 6.38 15.41 26.34
N ALA A 144 6.18 15.96 25.14
CA ALA A 144 4.88 16.06 24.46
C ALA A 144 4.87 15.31 23.12
N VAL A 145 3.69 14.85 22.70
CA VAL A 145 3.46 14.26 21.38
C VAL A 145 3.09 15.39 20.41
N LEU A 146 3.76 15.48 19.27
CA LEU A 146 3.40 16.46 18.24
C LEU A 146 2.11 16.04 17.52
N MET A 147 1.11 16.93 17.54
CA MET A 147 -0.19 16.76 16.85
C MET A 147 -0.33 17.84 15.77
N PRO A 148 0.17 17.59 14.54
CA PRO A 148 0.17 18.58 13.47
C PRO A 148 -1.16 18.57 12.72
N VAL A 149 -2.23 19.08 13.35
CA VAL A 149 -3.61 19.03 12.86
C VAL A 149 -4.18 20.39 12.52
N LEU A 150 -3.50 21.49 12.87
CA LEU A 150 -4.03 22.83 12.66
C LEU A 150 -3.89 23.27 11.20
N GLY A 151 -4.91 23.89 10.66
CA GLY A 151 -4.92 24.47 9.30
C GLY A 151 -4.08 25.73 9.15
N ALA A 152 -3.75 26.40 10.28
CA ALA A 152 -2.91 27.59 10.35
C ALA A 152 -1.97 27.51 11.56
N ARG A 153 -1.08 28.50 11.73
CA ARG A 153 -0.19 28.56 12.89
C ARG A 153 -1.00 28.74 14.17
N LEU A 154 -0.55 28.12 15.27
CA LEU A 154 -1.27 28.13 16.55
C LEU A 154 -1.70 29.54 17.02
N GLY A 155 -0.83 30.53 16.86
CA GLY A 155 -1.16 31.91 17.22
C GLY A 155 -2.33 32.49 16.44
N ASP A 156 -2.42 32.18 15.14
CA ASP A 156 -3.52 32.62 14.26
C ASP A 156 -4.83 31.89 14.63
N VAL A 157 -4.75 30.57 14.88
CA VAL A 157 -5.89 29.75 15.33
C VAL A 157 -6.47 30.25 16.65
N LEU A 158 -5.59 30.57 17.62
CA LEU A 158 -6.01 31.16 18.91
C LEU A 158 -6.66 32.54 18.72
N ALA A 159 -6.06 33.39 17.88
CA ALA A 159 -6.61 34.72 17.60
C ALA A 159 -7.95 34.67 16.87
N ALA A 160 -8.16 33.68 16.01
CA ALA A 160 -9.41 33.44 15.31
C ALA A 160 -10.50 32.79 16.21
N GLY A 161 -10.12 32.29 17.40
CA GLY A 161 -11.05 31.60 18.31
C GLY A 161 -11.50 30.23 17.78
N GLU A 162 -10.73 29.63 16.91
CA GLU A 162 -11.03 28.30 16.32
C GLU A 162 -10.70 27.14 17.26
N LEU A 163 -9.74 27.34 18.18
CA LEU A 163 -9.43 26.40 19.26
C LEU A 163 -10.19 26.82 20.51
N VAL A 164 -10.99 25.92 21.05
CA VAL A 164 -11.86 26.21 22.21
C VAL A 164 -11.70 25.14 23.29
N LEU A 165 -11.87 25.58 24.54
CA LEU A 165 -12.09 24.67 25.67
C LEU A 165 -13.59 24.35 25.72
N ASP A 166 -13.95 23.08 25.60
CA ASP A 166 -15.33 22.61 25.54
C ASP A 166 -15.59 21.56 26.63
N GLU A 167 -16.85 21.22 26.85
CA GLU A 167 -17.24 20.15 27.76
C GLU A 167 -18.12 19.16 27.00
N VAL A 168 -17.63 17.92 26.85
CA VAL A 168 -18.27 16.89 26.05
C VAL A 168 -18.34 15.56 26.80
N GLU A 169 -19.31 14.71 26.45
CA GLU A 169 -19.31 13.32 26.89
C GLU A 169 -18.30 12.50 26.08
N VAL A 170 -17.27 12.01 26.77
CA VAL A 170 -16.28 11.11 26.16
C VAL A 170 -16.72 9.66 26.40
N PRO A 171 -16.88 8.84 25.36
CA PRO A 171 -17.34 7.46 25.50
C PRO A 171 -16.48 6.64 26.49
N GLY A 172 -17.17 5.99 27.45
CA GLY A 172 -16.51 5.13 28.46
C GLY A 172 -15.97 5.90 29.67
N THR A 173 -16.22 7.20 29.79
CA THR A 173 -15.91 8.00 30.99
C THR A 173 -17.19 8.38 31.76
N PRO A 174 -17.14 8.52 33.10
CA PRO A 174 -18.28 8.98 33.86
C PRO A 174 -18.48 10.49 33.72
N GLY A 175 -19.54 10.92 33.03
CA GLY A 175 -19.94 12.31 32.87
C GLY A 175 -19.09 13.12 31.88
N PRO A 176 -19.50 14.39 31.65
CA PRO A 176 -18.79 15.26 30.74
C PRO A 176 -17.35 15.55 31.16
N ARG A 177 -16.46 15.69 30.18
CA ARG A 177 -15.05 16.00 30.37
C ARG A 177 -14.69 17.31 29.67
N ARG A 178 -13.82 18.10 30.28
CA ARG A 178 -13.20 19.25 29.59
C ARG A 178 -12.20 18.76 28.56
N VAL A 179 -12.29 19.31 27.35
CA VAL A 179 -11.50 18.94 26.18
C VAL A 179 -11.04 20.17 25.42
N LEU A 180 -9.93 20.08 24.72
CA LEU A 180 -9.57 21.04 23.68
C LEU A 180 -10.19 20.58 22.37
N ARG A 181 -10.95 21.47 21.71
CA ARG A 181 -11.61 21.21 20.43
C ARG A 181 -11.16 22.20 19.37
N TYR A 182 -10.75 21.62 18.23
CA TYR A 182 -10.45 22.34 17.00
C TYR A 182 -11.26 21.69 15.86
N TYR A 183 -12.35 22.31 15.48
CA TYR A 183 -13.37 21.72 14.59
C TYR A 183 -13.80 20.32 15.09
N ASP A 184 -13.57 19.28 14.28
CA ASP A 184 -13.89 17.89 14.64
C ASP A 184 -12.79 17.22 15.50
N HIS A 185 -11.60 17.82 15.57
CA HIS A 185 -10.53 17.32 16.43
C HIS A 185 -10.83 17.62 17.90
N VAL A 186 -10.79 16.57 18.72
CA VAL A 186 -11.01 16.69 20.17
C VAL A 186 -9.88 15.98 20.90
N PHE A 187 -9.27 16.69 21.84
CA PHE A 187 -8.13 16.23 22.62
C PHE A 187 -8.41 16.30 24.12
N PRO A 188 -7.85 15.40 24.95
CA PRO A 188 -8.00 15.46 26.39
C PRO A 188 -7.31 16.70 26.95
N VAL A 189 -7.77 17.17 28.11
CA VAL A 189 -7.09 18.21 28.91
C VAL A 189 -6.38 17.54 30.05
N ARG A 190 -5.08 17.85 30.22
CA ARG A 190 -4.26 17.37 31.31
C ARG A 190 -4.83 17.81 32.67
N ALA A 191 -4.95 16.86 33.59
CA ALA A 191 -5.48 17.11 34.93
C ALA A 191 -4.74 18.24 35.66
N GLY A 192 -5.51 19.18 36.23
CA GLY A 192 -4.98 20.34 36.96
C GLY A 192 -4.61 21.54 36.08
N THR A 193 -4.92 21.50 34.78
CA THR A 193 -4.73 22.62 33.85
C THR A 193 -6.05 23.25 33.38
N GLU A 194 -7.18 22.70 33.78
CA GLU A 194 -8.52 22.99 33.26
C GLU A 194 -8.97 24.46 33.47
N ASP A 195 -8.46 25.10 34.53
CA ASP A 195 -8.84 26.48 34.90
C ASP A 195 -7.83 27.53 34.39
N LEU A 196 -6.81 27.13 33.65
CA LEU A 196 -5.83 28.05 33.07
C LEU A 196 -6.42 28.83 31.88
N PRO A 197 -5.93 30.06 31.63
CA PRO A 197 -6.20 30.72 30.37
C PRO A 197 -5.85 29.86 29.18
N LEU A 198 -6.67 29.88 28.13
CA LEU A 198 -6.52 28.95 26.97
C LEU A 198 -5.11 28.87 26.41
N ALA A 199 -4.43 30.00 26.21
CA ALA A 199 -3.07 30.04 25.68
C ALA A 199 -2.05 29.35 26.62
N GLU A 200 -2.20 29.50 27.95
CA GLU A 200 -1.37 28.83 28.94
C GLU A 200 -1.72 27.34 29.07
N LEU A 201 -3.02 27.01 28.97
CA LEU A 201 -3.50 25.64 29.00
C LEU A 201 -2.89 24.81 27.85
N VAL A 202 -2.89 25.35 26.63
CA VAL A 202 -2.35 24.67 25.44
C VAL A 202 -0.87 24.32 25.59
N GLU A 203 -0.06 25.19 26.25
CA GLU A 203 1.36 24.99 26.51
C GLU A 203 1.64 23.93 27.60
N ARG A 204 0.62 23.51 28.35
CA ARG A 204 0.78 22.58 29.48
C ARG A 204 0.33 21.16 29.19
N GLN A 205 -0.10 20.88 27.98
CA GLN A 205 -0.57 19.55 27.61
C GLN A 205 0.57 18.58 27.37
N HIS A 206 0.30 17.26 27.39
CA HIS A 206 1.25 16.21 27.00
C HIS A 206 1.30 16.02 25.48
N TYR A 207 0.72 16.94 24.74
CA TYR A 207 0.81 17.03 23.28
C TYR A 207 0.96 18.49 22.85
N ARG A 208 1.53 18.70 21.68
CA ARG A 208 1.75 20.01 21.08
C ARG A 208 0.92 20.12 19.80
N LEU A 209 -0.12 20.95 19.81
CA LEU A 209 -0.86 21.27 18.60
C LEU A 209 -0.01 22.16 17.69
N ALA A 210 0.06 21.80 16.42
CA ALA A 210 0.87 22.54 15.46
C ALA A 210 0.20 22.62 14.09
N TYR A 211 0.62 23.61 13.30
CA TYR A 211 0.27 23.71 11.88
C TYR A 211 0.68 22.44 11.15
N TRP A 212 -0.19 21.88 10.32
CA TRP A 212 0.00 20.55 9.72
C TRP A 212 1.35 20.36 9.00
N ARG A 213 1.91 21.41 8.39
CA ARG A 213 3.22 21.34 7.69
C ARG A 213 4.40 21.11 8.65
N VAL A 214 4.24 21.42 9.93
CA VAL A 214 5.28 21.14 10.94
C VAL A 214 5.53 19.64 11.09
N GLY A 215 4.54 18.81 10.75
CA GLY A 215 4.66 17.36 10.79
C GLY A 215 5.79 16.81 9.91
N ASP A 216 6.02 17.39 8.74
CA ASP A 216 7.07 16.94 7.85
C ASP A 216 8.49 17.19 8.41
N GLU A 217 8.65 18.17 9.30
CA GLU A 217 9.92 18.61 9.82
C GLU A 217 10.21 18.17 11.27
N GLU A 218 9.17 18.10 12.13
CA GLU A 218 9.33 17.94 13.58
C GLU A 218 8.53 16.78 14.18
N LEU A 219 7.87 15.92 13.38
CA LEU A 219 7.08 14.82 13.92
C LEU A 219 7.96 13.92 14.80
N ASN A 220 7.53 13.69 16.04
CA ASN A 220 8.31 12.95 17.03
C ASN A 220 7.76 11.55 17.33
N TYR A 221 6.90 11.01 16.50
CA TYR A 221 6.52 9.59 16.52
C TYR A 221 6.75 8.93 15.17
N ARG A 222 6.99 7.63 15.16
CA ARG A 222 7.03 6.86 13.91
C ARG A 222 5.61 6.71 13.37
N ARG A 223 5.46 6.88 12.06
CA ARG A 223 4.20 6.75 11.33
C ARG A 223 4.29 5.70 10.25
N PHE A 224 3.16 5.30 9.68
CA PHE A 224 3.13 4.49 8.48
C PHE A 224 3.55 5.38 7.29
N PHE A 225 4.73 5.10 6.73
CA PHE A 225 5.39 5.91 5.69
C PHE A 225 5.41 7.42 6.05
N ASP A 226 4.62 8.23 5.32
CA ASP A 226 4.48 9.68 5.54
C ASP A 226 3.07 10.06 6.06
N VAL A 227 2.25 9.07 6.45
CA VAL A 227 0.86 9.29 6.88
C VAL A 227 0.80 9.62 8.36
N GLY A 228 0.70 10.92 8.71
CA GLY A 228 0.69 11.40 10.10
C GLY A 228 -0.52 10.92 10.93
N SER A 229 -1.60 10.50 10.30
CA SER A 229 -2.78 9.94 10.98
C SER A 229 -2.67 8.45 11.35
N LEU A 230 -1.51 7.81 11.12
CA LEU A 230 -1.25 6.42 11.43
C LEU A 230 0.02 6.29 12.29
N VAL A 231 -0.16 6.27 13.61
CA VAL A 231 0.94 6.18 14.59
C VAL A 231 1.40 4.75 14.76
N ALA A 232 2.71 4.54 14.73
CA ALA A 232 3.29 3.22 14.81
C ALA A 232 3.21 2.60 16.21
N VAL A 233 2.98 1.28 16.22
CA VAL A 233 2.89 0.43 17.42
C VAL A 233 4.19 -0.37 17.59
N ARG A 234 4.61 -0.56 18.84
CA ARG A 234 5.85 -1.25 19.21
C ARG A 234 5.59 -2.72 19.54
N VAL A 235 5.21 -3.50 18.53
CA VAL A 235 4.91 -4.94 18.71
C VAL A 235 6.16 -5.79 18.99
N GLU A 236 7.36 -5.23 18.95
CA GLU A 236 8.57 -5.84 19.46
C GLU A 236 8.53 -6.01 21.00
N ASP A 237 7.79 -5.15 21.69
CA ASP A 237 7.45 -5.29 23.10
C ASP A 237 6.43 -6.42 23.28
N GLU A 238 6.76 -7.42 24.12
CA GLU A 238 5.93 -8.61 24.29
C GLU A 238 4.56 -8.31 24.90
N GLU A 239 4.48 -7.38 25.85
CA GLU A 239 3.20 -6.99 26.47
C GLU A 239 2.30 -6.27 25.46
N VAL A 240 2.89 -5.46 24.58
CA VAL A 240 2.17 -4.77 23.50
C VAL A 240 1.69 -5.79 22.46
N PHE A 241 2.55 -6.73 22.05
CA PHE A 241 2.17 -7.81 21.16
C PHE A 241 1.00 -8.62 21.74
N ASP A 242 1.11 -9.08 22.98
CA ASP A 242 0.07 -9.89 23.61
C ASP A 242 -1.26 -9.13 23.69
N ALA A 243 -1.23 -7.84 24.01
CA ALA A 243 -2.44 -7.03 24.10
C ALA A 243 -3.10 -6.77 22.73
N THR A 244 -2.29 -6.50 21.69
CA THR A 244 -2.80 -6.16 20.35
C THR A 244 -3.18 -7.40 19.53
N HIS A 245 -2.65 -8.59 19.85
CA HIS A 245 -2.89 -9.81 19.09
C HIS A 245 -3.82 -10.80 19.79
N ALA A 246 -4.19 -10.57 21.07
CA ALA A 246 -5.00 -11.53 21.84
C ALA A 246 -6.26 -12.02 21.10
N LEU A 247 -7.00 -11.12 20.47
CA LEU A 247 -8.24 -11.47 19.75
C LEU A 247 -7.95 -12.27 18.47
N VAL A 248 -6.94 -11.88 17.70
CA VAL A 248 -6.54 -12.61 16.48
C VAL A 248 -6.04 -14.01 16.82
N LEU A 249 -5.22 -14.13 17.87
CA LEU A 249 -4.71 -15.41 18.36
C LEU A 249 -5.86 -16.31 18.85
N ASP A 250 -6.87 -15.76 19.55
CA ASP A 250 -8.10 -16.50 19.94
C ASP A 250 -8.85 -17.04 18.71
N LEU A 251 -8.99 -16.23 17.65
CA LEU A 251 -9.66 -16.65 16.42
C LEU A 251 -8.92 -17.79 15.70
N VAL A 252 -7.59 -17.75 15.67
CA VAL A 252 -6.77 -18.80 15.07
C VAL A 252 -6.82 -20.09 15.93
N THR A 253 -6.54 -19.97 17.22
CA THR A 253 -6.45 -21.14 18.12
C THR A 253 -7.81 -21.81 18.36
N SER A 254 -8.92 -21.06 18.25
CA SER A 254 -10.27 -21.62 18.27
C SER A 254 -10.70 -22.24 16.94
N GLY A 255 -9.88 -22.13 15.87
CA GLY A 255 -10.18 -22.68 14.56
C GLY A 255 -11.28 -21.92 13.80
N VAL A 256 -11.55 -20.67 14.16
CA VAL A 256 -12.40 -19.76 13.36
C VAL A 256 -11.67 -19.31 12.11
N VAL A 257 -10.36 -19.13 12.22
CA VAL A 257 -9.45 -18.65 11.16
C VAL A 257 -8.35 -19.68 10.93
N ASP A 258 -8.03 -19.97 9.67
CA ASP A 258 -7.05 -20.97 9.25
C ASP A 258 -5.66 -20.35 8.95
N GLY A 259 -5.62 -19.07 8.62
CA GLY A 259 -4.35 -18.40 8.25
C GLY A 259 -4.41 -16.89 8.39
N LEU A 260 -3.21 -16.27 8.30
CA LEU A 260 -3.03 -14.83 8.47
C LEU A 260 -2.24 -14.23 7.31
N ARG A 261 -2.58 -13.00 6.95
CA ARG A 261 -1.75 -12.11 6.14
C ARG A 261 -1.26 -10.98 7.02
N ILE A 262 0.03 -10.77 7.05
CA ILE A 262 0.63 -9.72 7.87
C ILE A 262 0.93 -8.51 7.00
N ASP A 263 0.29 -7.40 7.33
CA ASP A 263 0.46 -6.10 6.72
C ASP A 263 1.82 -5.49 7.09
N HIS A 264 2.51 -4.93 6.10
CA HIS A 264 3.71 -4.11 6.24
C HIS A 264 4.74 -4.62 7.28
N PRO A 265 5.25 -5.85 7.22
CA PRO A 265 6.21 -6.36 8.19
C PRO A 265 7.55 -5.59 8.15
N ASP A 266 7.89 -4.97 7.02
CA ASP A 266 9.10 -4.17 6.86
C ASP A 266 9.13 -2.91 7.74
N GLY A 267 7.96 -2.45 8.23
CA GLY A 267 7.84 -1.36 9.20
C GLY A 267 8.16 -1.75 10.64
N LEU A 268 8.16 -3.05 10.96
CA LEU A 268 8.42 -3.54 12.33
C LEU A 268 9.89 -3.40 12.73
N ALA A 269 10.18 -3.36 14.02
CA ALA A 269 11.56 -3.30 14.51
C ALA A 269 12.36 -4.55 14.12
N ASP A 270 11.78 -5.73 14.34
CA ASP A 270 12.34 -7.03 13.96
C ASP A 270 11.25 -7.94 13.37
N PRO A 271 11.10 -7.98 12.03
CA PRO A 271 10.11 -8.82 11.37
C PRO A 271 10.29 -10.32 11.64
N ALA A 272 11.53 -10.80 11.73
CA ALA A 272 11.80 -12.21 11.99
C ALA A 272 11.34 -12.63 13.38
N GLN A 273 11.65 -11.83 14.41
CA GLN A 273 11.19 -12.05 15.78
C GLN A 273 9.66 -12.02 15.87
N TYR A 274 9.02 -11.05 15.21
CA TYR A 274 7.56 -10.93 15.18
C TYR A 274 6.91 -12.20 14.59
N LEU A 275 7.37 -12.65 13.43
CA LEU A 275 6.86 -13.82 12.75
C LEU A 275 7.09 -15.11 13.54
N GLN A 276 8.26 -15.25 14.18
CA GLN A 276 8.55 -16.39 15.05
C GLN A 276 7.62 -16.42 16.27
N ARG A 277 7.41 -15.26 16.93
CA ARG A 277 6.47 -15.13 18.04
C ARG A 277 5.04 -15.49 17.61
N LEU A 278 4.62 -15.03 16.44
CA LEU A 278 3.31 -15.36 15.89
C LEU A 278 3.16 -16.87 15.63
N ALA A 279 4.17 -17.50 15.03
CA ALA A 279 4.19 -18.94 14.79
C ALA A 279 4.11 -19.73 16.10
N ASP A 280 4.86 -19.35 17.12
CA ASP A 280 4.86 -20.01 18.44
C ASP A 280 3.48 -19.90 19.14
N ARG A 281 2.77 -18.78 18.95
CA ARG A 281 1.44 -18.53 19.56
C ARG A 281 0.28 -19.14 18.76
N THR A 282 0.50 -19.54 17.49
CA THR A 282 -0.53 -20.10 16.60
C THR A 282 -0.30 -21.57 16.24
N ASP A 283 0.68 -22.23 16.87
CA ASP A 283 1.10 -23.60 16.53
C ASP A 283 1.41 -23.79 15.03
N GLY A 284 2.07 -22.76 14.43
CA GLY A 284 2.51 -22.78 13.04
C GLY A 284 1.38 -22.61 12.02
N ALA A 285 0.41 -21.75 12.27
CA ALA A 285 -0.63 -21.42 11.30
C ALA A 285 -0.05 -20.96 9.97
N TRP A 286 -0.81 -21.11 8.88
CA TRP A 286 -0.42 -20.59 7.56
C TRP A 286 -0.33 -19.05 7.60
N VAL A 287 0.85 -18.49 7.32
CA VAL A 287 1.09 -17.05 7.38
C VAL A 287 1.78 -16.60 6.10
N VAL A 288 1.21 -15.61 5.41
CA VAL A 288 1.84 -14.84 4.34
C VAL A 288 2.12 -13.42 4.77
N VAL A 289 3.13 -12.80 4.18
CA VAL A 289 3.55 -11.45 4.51
C VAL A 289 3.45 -10.52 3.31
N GLU A 290 3.01 -9.29 3.55
CA GLU A 290 3.13 -8.24 2.55
C GLU A 290 4.57 -7.74 2.49
N LYS A 291 5.40 -8.51 1.84
CA LYS A 291 6.79 -8.15 1.55
C LYS A 291 6.95 -7.89 0.06
N ILE A 292 7.36 -6.66 -0.26
CA ILE A 292 7.70 -6.30 -1.63
C ILE A 292 9.16 -6.69 -1.90
N LEU A 293 9.34 -7.65 -2.78
CA LEU A 293 10.66 -8.16 -3.17
C LEU A 293 11.20 -7.36 -4.36
N ALA A 294 12.37 -6.75 -4.22
CA ALA A 294 13.06 -6.03 -5.29
C ALA A 294 13.85 -7.01 -6.16
N GLY A 295 13.61 -7.00 -7.46
CA GLY A 295 14.35 -7.81 -8.43
C GLY A 295 14.36 -9.31 -8.12
N GLU A 296 15.53 -9.84 -7.83
CA GLU A 296 15.76 -11.24 -7.47
C GLU A 296 15.86 -11.46 -5.93
N GLU A 297 15.46 -10.48 -5.13
CA GLU A 297 15.36 -10.61 -3.67
C GLU A 297 14.45 -11.78 -3.30
N GLN A 298 14.76 -12.44 -2.20
CA GLN A 298 13.97 -13.56 -1.67
C GLN A 298 13.55 -13.27 -0.24
N VAL A 299 12.45 -13.90 0.18
CA VAL A 299 12.05 -13.88 1.59
C VAL A 299 13.18 -14.43 2.45
N PRO A 300 13.58 -13.74 3.52
CA PRO A 300 14.63 -14.24 4.41
C PRO A 300 14.30 -15.66 4.91
N PRO A 301 15.25 -16.61 4.84
CA PRO A 301 14.97 -18.03 5.10
C PRO A 301 14.65 -18.36 6.58
N ASP A 302 14.91 -17.42 7.48
CA ASP A 302 14.59 -17.51 8.92
C ASP A 302 13.24 -16.89 9.29
N TRP A 303 12.49 -16.36 8.32
CA TRP A 303 11.15 -15.90 8.58
C TRP A 303 10.18 -17.06 8.70
N ALA A 304 9.42 -17.10 9.79
CA ALA A 304 8.36 -18.08 10.00
C ALA A 304 7.11 -17.71 9.18
N THR A 305 7.23 -17.79 7.86
CA THR A 305 6.18 -17.52 6.87
C THR A 305 6.25 -18.53 5.73
N VAL A 306 5.14 -18.74 5.04
CA VAL A 306 5.12 -19.57 3.82
C VAL A 306 5.47 -18.76 2.56
N GLY A 307 5.58 -17.43 2.67
CA GLY A 307 6.00 -16.54 1.59
C GLY A 307 5.22 -15.23 1.53
N THR A 308 5.21 -14.61 0.36
CA THR A 308 4.65 -13.28 0.11
C THR A 308 3.18 -13.31 -0.29
N THR A 309 2.57 -12.11 -0.37
CA THR A 309 1.22 -11.87 -0.92
C THR A 309 1.15 -11.87 -2.45
N GLY A 310 2.27 -12.12 -3.16
CA GLY A 310 2.28 -12.42 -4.59
C GLY A 310 2.50 -11.24 -5.53
N TYR A 311 2.95 -10.09 -5.06
CA TYR A 311 3.33 -8.97 -5.95
C TYR A 311 4.48 -9.34 -6.89
N ASP A 312 5.42 -10.16 -6.41
CA ASP A 312 6.54 -10.71 -7.18
C ASP A 312 6.09 -11.60 -8.35
N VAL A 313 4.94 -12.24 -8.24
CA VAL A 313 4.28 -12.95 -9.36
C VAL A 313 3.58 -11.97 -10.30
N ALA A 314 2.84 -11.00 -9.74
CA ALA A 314 1.99 -10.09 -10.51
C ALA A 314 2.77 -9.26 -11.54
N TRP A 315 3.90 -8.63 -11.15
CA TRP A 315 4.67 -7.80 -12.08
C TRP A 315 5.40 -8.64 -13.15
N ARG A 316 5.88 -9.86 -12.78
CA ARG A 316 6.50 -10.76 -13.75
C ARG A 316 5.52 -11.28 -14.79
N LEU A 317 4.30 -11.61 -14.37
CA LEU A 317 3.23 -11.96 -15.29
C LEU A 317 2.92 -10.82 -16.25
N GLN A 318 2.85 -9.59 -15.75
CA GLN A 318 2.64 -8.44 -16.61
C GLN A 318 3.71 -8.31 -17.68
N GLN A 319 4.99 -8.43 -17.30
CA GLN A 319 6.11 -8.33 -18.23
C GLN A 319 6.19 -9.51 -19.23
N LEU A 320 5.67 -10.67 -18.86
CA LEU A 320 5.60 -11.84 -19.76
C LEU A 320 4.69 -11.59 -20.97
N PHE A 321 3.66 -10.73 -20.80
CA PHE A 321 2.69 -10.37 -21.83
C PHE A 321 2.96 -8.98 -22.44
N VAL A 322 4.20 -8.52 -22.44
CA VAL A 322 4.67 -7.31 -23.10
C VAL A 322 5.64 -7.67 -24.21
N ASP A 323 5.37 -7.22 -25.42
CA ASP A 323 6.27 -7.43 -26.58
C ASP A 323 7.48 -6.49 -26.51
N PRO A 324 8.72 -7.02 -26.39
CA PRO A 324 9.91 -6.19 -26.36
C PRO A 324 10.11 -5.36 -27.63
N GLY A 325 9.55 -5.77 -28.77
CA GLY A 325 9.61 -5.03 -30.03
C GLY A 325 8.87 -3.70 -30.03
N GLY A 326 7.89 -3.54 -29.14
CA GLY A 326 7.07 -2.32 -29.04
C GLY A 326 7.76 -1.13 -28.35
N ARG A 327 8.81 -1.37 -27.56
CA ARG A 327 9.42 -0.33 -26.72
C ARG A 327 9.77 0.95 -27.50
N SER A 328 10.49 0.83 -28.60
CA SER A 328 10.91 1.99 -29.39
C SER A 328 9.74 2.80 -29.98
N GLY A 329 8.63 2.12 -30.29
CA GLY A 329 7.41 2.78 -30.77
C GLY A 329 6.69 3.57 -29.67
N LEU A 330 6.61 3.00 -28.46
CA LEU A 330 6.04 3.69 -27.29
C LEU A 330 6.91 4.88 -26.86
N ASP A 331 8.24 4.74 -26.86
CA ASP A 331 9.19 5.83 -26.64
C ASP A 331 8.99 6.98 -27.64
N ALA A 332 8.76 6.65 -28.91
CA ALA A 332 8.50 7.67 -29.94
C ALA A 332 7.18 8.42 -29.68
N VAL A 333 6.13 7.74 -29.21
CA VAL A 333 4.86 8.38 -28.82
C VAL A 333 5.11 9.30 -27.64
N MET A 334 5.75 8.82 -26.58
CA MET A 334 6.06 9.62 -25.39
C MET A 334 6.92 10.86 -25.75
N THR A 335 7.98 10.68 -26.54
CA THR A 335 8.84 11.78 -27.02
C THR A 335 8.04 12.86 -27.77
N ARG A 336 7.10 12.42 -28.62
CA ARG A 336 6.25 13.35 -29.38
C ARG A 336 5.27 14.11 -28.50
N LEU A 337 4.76 13.48 -27.43
CA LEU A 337 3.84 14.11 -26.49
C LEU A 337 4.56 15.07 -25.55
N THR A 338 5.71 14.68 -25.01
CA THR A 338 6.46 15.43 -23.99
C THR A 338 7.47 16.41 -24.57
N GLY A 339 7.85 16.25 -25.84
CA GLY A 339 8.91 17.05 -26.48
C GLY A 339 10.34 16.61 -26.12
N ALA A 340 10.51 15.56 -25.33
CA ALA A 340 11.80 15.01 -24.93
C ALA A 340 11.76 13.48 -24.89
N PRO A 341 12.84 12.77 -25.23
CA PRO A 341 12.90 11.33 -25.07
C PRO A 341 12.75 10.96 -23.59
N PRO A 342 12.21 9.78 -23.27
CA PRO A 342 12.12 9.32 -21.89
C PRO A 342 13.52 9.33 -21.27
N GLY A 343 13.64 9.92 -20.08
CA GLY A 343 14.83 9.80 -19.25
C GLY A 343 14.97 8.38 -18.73
N GLY A 344 16.14 7.99 -18.20
CA GLY A 344 16.28 6.72 -17.51
C GLY A 344 15.44 6.69 -16.22
N LEU A 345 14.73 5.59 -15.97
CA LEU A 345 13.94 5.41 -14.73
C LEU A 345 14.80 5.61 -13.48
N GLY A 346 16.04 5.12 -13.49
CA GLY A 346 16.95 5.26 -12.35
C GLY A 346 17.18 6.71 -11.91
N ALA A 347 17.38 7.63 -12.87
CA ALA A 347 17.54 9.07 -12.57
C ALA A 347 16.25 9.67 -11.98
N LEU A 348 15.10 9.29 -12.53
CA LEU A 348 13.79 9.73 -12.04
C LEU A 348 13.51 9.23 -10.61
N VAL A 349 13.86 7.97 -10.33
CA VAL A 349 13.75 7.36 -8.99
C VAL A 349 14.66 8.08 -8.00
N GLU A 350 15.90 8.37 -8.37
CA GLU A 350 16.82 9.11 -7.49
C GLU A 350 16.31 10.54 -7.21
N GLU A 351 15.78 11.23 -8.20
CA GLU A 351 15.19 12.56 -8.04
C GLU A 351 13.99 12.49 -7.08
N ALA A 352 13.06 11.60 -7.33
CA ALA A 352 11.88 11.40 -6.48
C ALA A 352 12.24 11.04 -5.03
N LYS A 353 13.22 10.14 -4.82
CA LYS A 353 13.71 9.82 -3.48
C LYS A 353 14.35 11.03 -2.79
N ARG A 354 15.12 11.88 -3.53
CA ARG A 354 15.68 13.12 -2.96
C ARG A 354 14.60 14.10 -2.53
N GLU A 355 13.53 14.24 -3.31
CA GLU A 355 12.37 15.06 -2.93
C GLU A 355 11.72 14.53 -1.65
N VAL A 356 11.51 13.22 -1.57
CA VAL A 356 10.88 12.57 -0.40
C VAL A 356 11.71 12.75 0.87
N VAL A 357 13.03 12.53 0.83
CA VAL A 357 13.89 12.69 2.01
C VAL A 357 14.15 14.15 2.40
N ALA A 358 13.93 15.08 1.49
CA ALA A 358 14.05 16.52 1.75
C ALA A 358 12.72 17.19 2.15
N GLY A 359 11.60 16.51 1.95
CA GLY A 359 10.25 17.00 2.21
C GLY A 359 9.51 16.12 3.21
N PRO A 360 8.56 15.28 2.75
CA PRO A 360 7.64 14.57 3.67
C PRO A 360 8.32 13.63 4.67
N LEU A 361 9.54 13.14 4.41
CA LEU A 361 10.30 12.29 5.35
C LEU A 361 11.50 13.02 5.99
N TYR A 362 11.50 14.35 5.98
CA TYR A 362 12.61 15.09 6.58
C TYR A 362 12.75 14.83 8.10
N ALA A 363 11.65 14.76 8.85
CA ALA A 363 11.67 14.48 10.28
C ALA A 363 12.33 13.13 10.60
N GLU A 364 12.07 12.09 9.81
CA GLU A 364 12.66 10.77 9.97
C GLU A 364 14.17 10.79 9.69
N VAL A 365 14.61 11.47 8.63
CA VAL A 365 16.02 11.59 8.26
C VAL A 365 16.77 12.46 9.25
N HIS A 366 16.14 13.52 9.77
CA HIS A 366 16.70 14.37 10.81
C HIS A 366 16.96 13.56 12.09
N ARG A 367 15.98 12.78 12.55
CA ARG A 367 16.10 11.92 13.74
C ARG A 367 17.17 10.85 13.57
N LEU A 368 17.30 10.23 12.39
CA LEU A 368 18.42 9.33 12.09
C LEU A 368 19.77 10.03 12.23
N THR A 369 19.84 11.27 11.77
CA THR A 369 21.08 12.07 11.87
C THR A 369 21.42 12.40 13.31
N ASP A 370 20.44 12.75 14.13
CA ASP A 370 20.63 13.04 15.57
C ASP A 370 21.12 11.80 16.31
N LEU A 371 20.55 10.62 16.05
CA LEU A 371 21.02 9.35 16.61
C LEU A 371 22.47 9.07 16.21
N ALA A 372 22.81 9.20 14.92
CA ALA A 372 24.17 8.98 14.44
C ALA A 372 25.16 10.00 15.04
N ALA A 373 24.76 11.27 15.12
CA ALA A 373 25.57 12.33 15.71
C ALA A 373 25.81 12.10 17.21
N ALA A 374 24.78 11.68 17.96
CA ALA A 374 24.90 11.35 19.37
C ALA A 374 25.86 10.17 19.58
N VAL A 375 25.74 9.09 18.79
CA VAL A 375 26.66 7.95 18.83
C VAL A 375 28.09 8.37 18.52
N CYS A 376 28.30 9.21 17.51
CA CYS A 376 29.63 9.68 17.15
C CYS A 376 30.20 10.64 18.20
N HIS A 377 29.37 11.52 18.77
CA HIS A 377 29.84 12.51 19.78
C HIS A 377 30.33 11.86 21.08
N ASP A 378 29.73 10.76 21.46
CA ASP A 378 30.10 10.01 22.68
C ASP A 378 31.45 9.26 22.55
N ASP A 379 32.00 9.13 21.32
CA ASP A 379 33.27 8.46 21.06
C ASP A 379 34.35 9.43 20.57
N PRO A 380 35.50 9.57 21.33
CA PRO A 380 36.59 10.43 20.92
C PRO A 380 37.18 10.17 19.50
N ARG A 381 37.00 8.95 18.98
CA ARG A 381 37.49 8.60 17.66
C ARG A 381 36.52 8.99 16.55
N LEU A 382 35.26 9.26 16.87
CA LEU A 382 34.18 9.55 15.91
C LEU A 382 33.67 10.99 16.03
N ARG A 383 33.95 11.71 17.13
CA ARG A 383 33.34 13.01 17.44
C ARG A 383 33.54 14.12 16.43
N ASP A 384 34.51 13.97 15.50
CA ASP A 384 34.80 14.94 14.48
C ASP A 384 33.95 14.71 13.19
N HIS A 385 33.14 13.63 13.16
CA HIS A 385 32.08 13.46 12.17
C HIS A 385 30.92 14.39 12.51
N THR A 386 30.83 15.50 11.76
CA THR A 386 29.87 16.56 12.07
C THR A 386 28.44 16.15 11.71
N TRP A 387 27.44 16.70 12.40
CA TRP A 387 26.02 16.47 12.10
C TRP A 387 25.72 16.65 10.60
N ARG A 388 26.18 17.76 10.00
CA ARG A 388 25.98 18.03 8.56
C ARG A 388 26.60 16.94 7.67
N GLY A 389 27.78 16.44 8.05
CA GLY A 389 28.45 15.37 7.29
C GLY A 389 27.70 14.06 7.35
N LEU A 390 27.24 13.69 8.55
CA LEU A 390 26.41 12.50 8.78
C LEU A 390 25.08 12.61 8.05
N HIS A 391 24.40 13.77 8.11
CA HIS A 391 23.14 14.02 7.40
C HIS A 391 23.29 13.85 5.89
N GLN A 392 24.34 14.42 5.28
CA GLN A 392 24.60 14.27 3.85
C GLN A 392 24.83 12.80 3.46
N CYS A 393 25.61 12.07 4.26
CA CYS A 393 25.92 10.66 4.00
C CYS A 393 24.68 9.76 4.17
N LEU A 394 23.88 9.96 5.23
CA LEU A 394 22.64 9.22 5.46
C LEU A 394 21.63 9.48 4.35
N ARG A 395 21.44 10.74 3.96
CA ARG A 395 20.52 11.11 2.89
C ARG A 395 20.88 10.42 1.57
N GLU A 396 22.14 10.53 1.12
CA GLU A 396 22.54 9.91 -0.16
C GLU A 396 22.56 8.37 -0.07
N LEU A 397 22.83 7.79 1.10
CA LEU A 397 22.72 6.35 1.31
C LEU A 397 21.26 5.86 1.19
N LEU A 398 20.30 6.58 1.78
CA LEU A 398 18.86 6.29 1.68
C LEU A 398 18.36 6.41 0.24
N VAL A 399 18.78 7.45 -0.49
CA VAL A 399 18.43 7.63 -1.91
C VAL A 399 18.97 6.49 -2.76
N ALA A 400 20.23 6.09 -2.53
CA ALA A 400 20.89 5.05 -3.29
C ALA A 400 20.45 3.61 -2.91
N PHE A 401 19.74 3.42 -1.80
CA PHE A 401 19.29 2.10 -1.36
C PHE A 401 18.17 1.58 -2.27
N ASP A 402 18.33 0.37 -2.84
CA ASP A 402 17.53 -0.15 -3.96
C ASP A 402 16.42 -1.13 -3.57
N ARG A 403 16.20 -1.35 -2.27
CA ARG A 403 15.17 -2.26 -1.75
C ARG A 403 14.53 -1.70 -0.49
N TYR A 404 13.49 -2.36 0.00
CA TYR A 404 12.77 -1.90 1.18
C TYR A 404 13.60 -1.97 2.47
N ARG A 405 14.40 -3.05 2.65
CA ARG A 405 15.10 -3.27 3.92
C ARG A 405 16.33 -4.18 3.77
N ALA A 406 17.30 -4.03 4.67
CA ALA A 406 18.51 -4.87 4.74
C ALA A 406 18.40 -6.03 5.75
N TYR A 407 17.42 -6.00 6.67
CA TYR A 407 17.20 -7.01 7.73
C TYR A 407 18.39 -7.22 8.66
N VAL A 408 19.03 -6.14 9.04
CA VAL A 408 20.06 -6.15 10.07
C VAL A 408 19.40 -6.17 11.45
N VAL A 409 19.76 -7.14 12.28
CA VAL A 409 19.27 -7.25 13.64
C VAL A 409 20.37 -6.78 14.61
N PRO A 410 20.07 -5.79 15.47
CA PRO A 410 21.06 -5.29 16.44
C PRO A 410 21.64 -6.40 17.31
N GLY A 411 22.97 -6.38 17.47
CA GLY A 411 23.69 -7.35 18.30
C GLY A 411 23.93 -8.71 17.65
N THR A 412 23.52 -8.88 16.38
CA THR A 412 23.85 -10.08 15.56
C THR A 412 24.73 -9.68 14.38
N PRO A 413 25.63 -10.57 13.90
CA PRO A 413 26.37 -10.30 12.68
C PRO A 413 25.40 -10.12 11.49
N PRO A 414 25.56 -9.04 10.70
CA PRO A 414 24.69 -8.83 9.53
C PRO A 414 24.89 -9.94 8.48
N ARG A 415 23.83 -10.33 7.82
CA ARG A 415 23.87 -11.31 6.74
C ARG A 415 24.65 -10.76 5.55
N HIS A 416 25.19 -11.66 4.75
CA HIS A 416 25.97 -11.27 3.56
C HIS A 416 25.18 -10.43 2.57
N GLU A 417 23.90 -10.76 2.38
CA GLU A 417 22.99 -10.01 1.51
C GLU A 417 22.76 -8.58 2.04
N ALA A 418 22.61 -8.41 3.35
CA ALA A 418 22.47 -7.11 3.99
C ALA A 418 23.72 -6.24 3.82
N VAL A 419 24.88 -6.85 4.07
CA VAL A 419 26.18 -6.19 3.87
C VAL A 419 26.33 -5.73 2.42
N ARG A 420 26.09 -6.60 1.46
CA ARG A 420 26.21 -6.30 0.05
C ARG A 420 25.26 -5.18 -0.36
N ALA A 421 24.00 -5.23 0.06
CA ALA A 421 23.01 -4.20 -0.29
C ALA A 421 23.42 -2.80 0.21
N VAL A 422 23.89 -2.70 1.46
CA VAL A 422 24.31 -1.42 2.03
C VAL A 422 25.62 -0.92 1.39
N GLU A 423 26.59 -1.81 1.13
CA GLU A 423 27.87 -1.44 0.51
C GLU A 423 27.69 -1.03 -0.97
N GLU A 424 26.83 -1.70 -1.73
CA GLU A 424 26.46 -1.31 -3.11
C GLU A 424 25.75 0.05 -3.13
N ALA A 425 24.84 0.30 -2.17
CA ALA A 425 24.18 1.61 -2.02
C ALA A 425 25.21 2.71 -1.67
N ALA A 426 26.16 2.42 -0.78
CA ALA A 426 27.21 3.35 -0.41
C ALA A 426 28.13 3.68 -1.59
N GLU A 427 28.44 2.69 -2.46
CA GLU A 427 29.21 2.94 -3.66
C GLU A 427 28.48 3.89 -4.64
N ARG A 428 27.16 3.71 -4.82
CA ARG A 428 26.35 4.62 -5.63
C ARG A 428 26.27 6.03 -4.98
N ALA A 429 26.09 6.09 -3.67
CA ALA A 429 26.00 7.35 -2.92
C ALA A 429 27.27 8.22 -3.03
N ARG A 430 28.46 7.60 -3.18
CA ARG A 430 29.74 8.31 -3.34
C ARG A 430 29.75 9.27 -4.53
N ALA A 431 29.06 8.96 -5.61
CA ALA A 431 29.00 9.81 -6.80
C ALA A 431 28.38 11.20 -6.52
N TYR A 432 27.58 11.31 -5.46
CA TYR A 432 26.84 12.52 -5.08
C TYR A 432 27.40 13.22 -3.83
N LEU A 433 28.49 12.69 -3.25
CA LEU A 433 29.14 13.23 -2.07
C LEU A 433 30.48 13.87 -2.40
N ASP A 434 30.83 14.92 -1.65
CA ASP A 434 32.19 15.46 -1.67
C ASP A 434 33.18 14.35 -1.29
N PRO A 435 34.31 14.16 -2.01
CA PRO A 435 35.34 13.18 -1.65
C PRO A 435 35.81 13.23 -0.21
N GLN A 436 35.76 14.39 0.45
CA GLN A 436 36.07 14.56 1.87
C GLN A 436 35.07 13.82 2.80
N ARG A 437 33.91 13.41 2.29
CA ARG A 437 32.90 12.65 3.04
C ARG A 437 33.13 11.14 3.03
N ALA A 438 34.10 10.64 2.28
CA ALA A 438 34.33 9.19 2.14
C ALA A 438 34.52 8.47 3.48
N GLU A 439 35.27 9.08 4.42
CA GLU A 439 35.47 8.53 5.76
C GLU A 439 34.17 8.56 6.60
N THR A 440 33.41 9.65 6.52
CA THR A 440 32.12 9.77 7.21
C THR A 440 31.12 8.75 6.66
N LEU A 441 31.08 8.54 5.34
CA LEU A 441 30.23 7.52 4.73
C LEU A 441 30.60 6.10 5.20
N ALA A 442 31.89 5.79 5.31
CA ALA A 442 32.33 4.49 5.83
C ALA A 442 31.86 4.28 7.27
N VAL A 443 31.95 5.30 8.13
CA VAL A 443 31.41 5.25 9.50
C VAL A 443 29.90 5.05 9.49
N VAL A 444 29.16 5.74 8.67
CA VAL A 444 27.69 5.56 8.54
C VAL A 444 27.35 4.14 8.12
N VAL A 445 28.07 3.56 7.13
CA VAL A 445 27.87 2.17 6.67
C VAL A 445 28.09 1.18 7.83
N ASP A 446 29.16 1.35 8.61
CA ASP A 446 29.43 0.46 9.76
C ASP A 446 28.37 0.60 10.86
N LEU A 447 27.89 1.83 11.11
CA LEU A 447 26.83 2.09 12.09
C LEU A 447 25.51 1.42 11.69
N VAL A 448 25.06 1.59 10.45
CA VAL A 448 23.78 1.02 9.98
C VAL A 448 23.82 -0.49 9.80
N LEU A 449 25.02 -1.07 9.62
CA LEU A 449 25.25 -2.52 9.63
C LEU A 449 25.44 -3.10 11.05
N GLY A 450 25.38 -2.28 12.09
CA GLY A 450 25.63 -2.73 13.47
C GLY A 450 27.04 -3.22 13.72
N ARG A 451 28.01 -2.85 12.86
CA ARG A 451 29.42 -3.23 13.00
C ARG A 451 30.11 -2.44 14.12
N GLU A 452 31.18 -2.99 14.66
CA GLU A 452 32.06 -2.28 15.59
C GLU A 452 32.72 -1.11 14.88
N VAL A 453 32.57 0.10 15.41
CA VAL A 453 33.20 1.32 14.91
C VAL A 453 33.64 2.19 16.08
N GLY A 454 34.81 2.82 15.97
CA GLY A 454 35.40 3.61 17.05
C GLY A 454 35.87 2.77 18.23
N SER A 455 35.79 3.35 19.45
CA SER A 455 36.19 2.70 20.69
C SER A 455 35.02 2.05 21.46
N ALA A 456 33.80 2.39 21.12
CA ALA A 456 32.58 1.94 21.79
C ALA A 456 32.02 0.62 21.28
N GLY A 457 32.62 0.01 20.25
CA GLY A 457 32.15 -1.20 19.58
C GLY A 457 32.00 -2.45 20.44
N ARG A 458 32.37 -2.39 21.70
CA ARG A 458 32.27 -3.52 22.65
C ARG A 458 31.09 -3.41 23.61
N ARG A 459 30.34 -2.31 23.56
CA ARG A 459 29.15 -2.11 24.39
C ARG A 459 27.94 -2.00 23.53
N ARG A 460 26.97 -2.86 23.79
CA ARG A 460 25.64 -2.72 23.24
C ARG A 460 25.01 -1.46 23.80
N GLU A 461 24.80 -0.46 22.98
CA GLU A 461 24.21 0.81 23.37
C GLU A 461 22.85 0.95 22.70
N ALA A 462 21.82 1.30 23.49
CA ALA A 462 20.45 1.43 23.03
C ALA A 462 20.33 2.35 21.79
N ARG A 463 21.07 3.47 21.75
CA ARG A 463 21.08 4.40 20.61
C ARG A 463 21.64 3.80 19.33
N ARG A 464 22.64 2.91 19.42
CA ARG A 464 23.18 2.20 18.24
C ARG A 464 22.21 1.17 17.73
N ASP A 465 21.60 0.42 18.62
CA ASP A 465 20.57 -0.57 18.28
C ASP A 465 19.38 0.15 17.61
N GLU A 466 18.96 1.28 18.18
CA GLU A 466 17.91 2.11 17.61
C GLU A 466 18.27 2.65 16.22
N LEU A 467 19.47 3.17 16.01
CA LEU A 467 19.93 3.67 14.71
C LEU A 467 19.83 2.60 13.61
N VAL A 468 20.26 1.36 13.92
CA VAL A 468 20.18 0.22 13.00
C VAL A 468 18.72 -0.05 12.59
N VAL A 469 17.81 -0.09 13.56
CA VAL A 469 16.36 -0.34 13.30
C VAL A 469 15.75 0.81 12.52
N ARG A 470 15.95 2.06 12.96
CA ARG A 470 15.37 3.25 12.31
C ARG A 470 15.83 3.43 10.89
N PHE A 471 17.12 3.24 10.61
CA PHE A 471 17.63 3.33 9.24
C PHE A 471 16.83 2.44 8.28
N GLN A 472 16.59 1.20 8.66
CA GLN A 472 15.88 0.25 7.83
C GLN A 472 14.39 0.60 7.66
N GLN A 473 13.73 1.09 8.73
CA GLN A 473 12.35 1.56 8.67
C GLN A 473 12.21 2.76 7.72
N VAL A 474 13.19 3.69 7.74
CA VAL A 474 13.21 4.84 6.81
C VAL A 474 13.51 4.40 5.38
N CYS A 475 14.39 3.39 5.15
CA CYS A 475 14.61 2.84 3.81
C CYS A 475 13.30 2.38 3.15
N GLY A 476 12.45 1.67 3.90
CA GLY A 476 11.14 1.22 3.43
C GLY A 476 10.24 2.38 3.01
N ALA A 477 10.14 3.42 3.87
CA ALA A 477 9.34 4.61 3.58
C ALA A 477 9.86 5.39 2.36
N VAL A 478 11.18 5.58 2.25
CA VAL A 478 11.81 6.27 1.09
C VAL A 478 11.57 5.49 -0.20
N THR A 479 11.62 4.16 -0.16
CA THR A 479 11.37 3.33 -1.34
C THR A 479 9.90 3.37 -1.74
N ALA A 480 8.96 3.15 -0.84
CA ALA A 480 7.54 3.21 -1.14
C ALA A 480 7.13 4.58 -1.70
N LYS A 481 7.50 5.67 -1.03
CA LYS A 481 7.09 7.03 -1.41
C LYS A 481 7.85 7.59 -2.60
N GLY A 482 9.16 7.30 -2.71
CA GLY A 482 9.97 7.79 -3.82
C GLY A 482 9.77 7.01 -5.11
N VAL A 483 9.70 5.67 -5.04
CA VAL A 483 9.55 4.83 -6.24
C VAL A 483 8.08 4.68 -6.61
N GLU A 484 7.29 4.04 -5.74
CA GLU A 484 5.95 3.59 -6.10
C GLU A 484 4.93 4.74 -6.12
N ASP A 485 4.99 5.64 -5.14
CA ASP A 485 4.04 6.76 -5.03
C ASP A 485 4.51 8.08 -5.67
N THR A 486 5.69 8.10 -6.32
CA THR A 486 6.14 9.30 -7.05
C THR A 486 6.68 8.93 -8.44
N ALA A 487 7.80 8.21 -8.53
CA ALA A 487 8.45 7.92 -9.80
C ALA A 487 7.53 7.13 -10.77
N PHE A 488 6.75 6.16 -10.26
CA PHE A 488 5.83 5.37 -11.07
C PHE A 488 4.61 6.13 -11.58
N TYR A 489 4.32 7.31 -11.05
CA TYR A 489 3.32 8.22 -11.61
C TYR A 489 3.92 9.23 -12.60
N ARG A 490 5.24 9.40 -12.60
CA ARG A 490 5.99 10.20 -13.58
C ARG A 490 6.42 9.41 -14.82
N TRP A 491 6.61 8.08 -14.65
CA TRP A 491 7.04 7.18 -15.72
C TRP A 491 5.83 6.70 -16.53
N THR A 492 5.65 7.24 -17.75
CA THR A 492 4.47 6.96 -18.59
C THR A 492 4.81 6.29 -19.92
N GLU A 493 5.97 5.63 -20.05
CA GLU A 493 6.34 4.87 -21.26
C GLU A 493 5.29 3.78 -21.55
N LEU A 494 5.08 2.88 -20.59
CA LEU A 494 4.00 1.90 -20.55
C LEU A 494 3.53 1.75 -19.10
N VAL A 495 2.43 2.41 -18.76
CA VAL A 495 2.02 2.57 -17.36
C VAL A 495 1.63 1.26 -16.66
N SER A 496 1.37 0.18 -17.40
CA SER A 496 1.11 -1.15 -16.82
C SER A 496 2.34 -1.75 -16.12
N LEU A 497 3.55 -1.30 -16.42
CA LEU A 497 4.78 -1.76 -15.78
C LEU A 497 5.04 -1.06 -14.45
N CYS A 498 4.42 0.11 -14.21
CA CYS A 498 4.51 0.87 -12.97
C CYS A 498 3.53 0.32 -11.93
N GLU A 499 3.88 -0.79 -11.31
CA GLU A 499 3.06 -1.49 -10.35
C GLU A 499 3.85 -1.82 -9.08
N VAL A 500 3.17 -2.11 -7.96
CA VAL A 500 3.80 -2.46 -6.68
C VAL A 500 4.86 -3.55 -6.88
N GLY A 501 6.09 -3.27 -6.48
CA GLY A 501 7.24 -4.14 -6.67
C GLY A 501 7.70 -4.31 -8.13
N GLY A 502 7.14 -3.56 -9.08
CA GLY A 502 7.45 -3.64 -10.50
C GLY A 502 8.83 -3.08 -10.85
N GLU A 503 9.37 -3.55 -11.98
CA GLU A 503 10.65 -3.10 -12.55
C GLU A 503 10.44 -2.59 -13.99
N PRO A 504 9.95 -1.35 -14.19
CA PRO A 504 9.64 -0.83 -15.52
C PRO A 504 10.83 -0.78 -16.49
N ASP A 505 12.06 -0.65 -15.98
CA ASP A 505 13.27 -0.70 -16.82
C ASP A 505 13.45 -2.06 -17.51
N ARG A 506 12.98 -3.13 -16.86
CA ARG A 506 12.86 -4.45 -17.45
C ARG A 506 11.57 -4.55 -18.25
N PHE A 507 11.55 -3.96 -19.44
CA PHE A 507 10.35 -3.77 -20.24
C PHE A 507 9.52 -5.03 -20.50
N SER A 508 10.16 -6.18 -20.65
CA SER A 508 9.51 -7.48 -20.88
C SER A 508 10.26 -8.62 -20.20
N LEU A 509 9.59 -9.76 -20.00
CA LEU A 509 10.14 -10.99 -19.44
C LEU A 509 10.04 -12.12 -20.46
N GLY A 510 11.14 -12.85 -20.67
CA GLY A 510 11.13 -14.03 -21.53
C GLY A 510 10.43 -15.24 -20.89
N VAL A 511 9.84 -16.12 -21.72
CA VAL A 511 9.20 -17.37 -21.27
C VAL A 511 10.18 -18.23 -20.44
N HIS A 512 11.45 -18.27 -20.82
CA HIS A 512 12.49 -19.00 -20.07
C HIS A 512 12.68 -18.44 -18.66
N ASP A 513 12.72 -17.12 -18.52
CA ASP A 513 12.89 -16.45 -17.22
C ASP A 513 11.67 -16.68 -16.33
N TRP A 514 10.47 -16.67 -16.91
CA TRP A 514 9.23 -17.03 -16.21
C TRP A 514 9.30 -18.46 -15.65
N HIS A 515 9.70 -19.45 -16.47
CA HIS A 515 9.82 -20.83 -16.00
C HIS A 515 10.89 -20.98 -14.93
N ALA A 516 12.02 -20.29 -15.05
CA ALA A 516 13.06 -20.30 -14.02
C ALA A 516 12.56 -19.69 -12.70
N PHE A 517 11.79 -18.61 -12.77
CA PHE A 517 11.13 -18.02 -11.60
C PHE A 517 10.12 -19.01 -10.99
N ALA A 518 9.21 -19.59 -11.78
CA ALA A 518 8.19 -20.53 -11.31
C ALA A 518 8.80 -21.79 -10.66
N GLN A 519 9.92 -22.29 -11.16
CA GLN A 519 10.65 -23.39 -10.54
C GLN A 519 11.23 -23.01 -9.18
N ARG A 520 11.84 -21.83 -9.07
CA ARG A 520 12.36 -21.34 -7.78
C ARG A 520 11.22 -21.11 -6.79
N PHE A 521 10.12 -20.50 -7.23
CA PHE A 521 8.93 -20.26 -6.42
C PHE A 521 8.35 -21.56 -5.88
N ALA A 522 8.19 -22.59 -6.72
CA ALA A 522 7.73 -23.92 -6.32
C ALA A 522 8.65 -24.60 -5.31
N ALA A 523 9.96 -24.35 -5.39
CA ALA A 523 10.94 -24.95 -4.50
C ALA A 523 11.07 -24.24 -3.14
N LEU A 524 10.93 -22.92 -3.11
CA LEU A 524 11.21 -22.10 -1.92
C LEU A 524 9.95 -21.68 -1.17
N THR A 525 8.87 -21.31 -1.89
CA THR A 525 7.65 -20.74 -1.32
C THR A 525 6.39 -21.34 -1.95
N PRO A 526 6.23 -22.67 -1.97
CA PRO A 526 5.14 -23.36 -2.69
C PRO A 526 3.73 -23.02 -2.17
N HIS A 527 3.63 -22.39 -1.02
CA HIS A 527 2.37 -22.00 -0.37
C HIS A 527 2.20 -20.48 -0.24
N ALA A 528 3.04 -19.67 -0.91
CA ALA A 528 2.86 -18.24 -1.03
C ALA A 528 1.69 -17.90 -1.98
N LEU A 529 1.12 -16.70 -1.87
CA LEU A 529 0.06 -16.25 -2.77
C LEU A 529 0.60 -15.92 -4.17
N THR A 530 -0.28 -16.06 -5.16
CA THR A 530 -0.05 -15.59 -6.54
C THR A 530 -1.12 -14.55 -6.87
N ALA A 531 -0.80 -13.26 -6.67
CA ALA A 531 -1.75 -12.18 -6.90
C ALA A 531 -1.80 -11.76 -8.39
N GLY A 532 -2.96 -11.30 -8.82
CA GLY A 532 -3.17 -10.56 -10.07
C GLY A 532 -3.59 -9.13 -9.77
N SER A 533 -4.83 -8.93 -9.33
CA SER A 533 -5.32 -7.69 -8.73
C SER A 533 -5.25 -7.77 -7.21
N THR A 534 -5.04 -6.63 -6.54
CA THR A 534 -5.18 -6.48 -5.09
C THR A 534 -5.82 -5.13 -4.77
N HIS A 535 -6.08 -4.86 -3.51
CA HIS A 535 -6.55 -3.54 -3.06
C HIS A 535 -5.49 -2.42 -3.20
N ASP A 536 -4.20 -2.75 -3.36
CA ASP A 536 -3.08 -1.80 -3.48
C ASP A 536 -2.52 -1.70 -4.90
N THR A 537 -2.93 -2.57 -5.82
CA THR A 537 -2.47 -2.46 -7.21
C THR A 537 -2.92 -1.15 -7.83
N LYS A 538 -1.99 -0.47 -8.52
CA LYS A 538 -2.27 0.79 -9.20
C LYS A 538 -3.26 0.61 -10.36
N ARG A 539 -3.31 -0.59 -10.91
CA ARG A 539 -4.24 -1.02 -11.96
C ARG A 539 -4.61 -2.49 -11.78
N GLY A 540 -5.85 -2.84 -12.04
CA GLY A 540 -6.29 -4.24 -12.03
C GLY A 540 -5.61 -5.07 -13.12
N GLU A 541 -5.66 -6.40 -12.98
CA GLU A 541 -5.04 -7.37 -13.90
C GLU A 541 -5.49 -7.15 -15.34
N ASP A 542 -6.80 -6.94 -15.57
CA ASP A 542 -7.34 -6.74 -16.94
C ASP A 542 -6.91 -5.40 -17.54
N THR A 543 -6.86 -4.33 -16.75
CA THR A 543 -6.35 -3.04 -17.23
C THR A 543 -4.88 -3.15 -17.65
N ARG A 544 -4.07 -3.85 -16.86
CA ARG A 544 -2.67 -4.08 -17.21
C ARG A 544 -2.52 -4.97 -18.43
N ALA A 545 -3.34 -6.03 -18.55
CA ALA A 545 -3.37 -6.91 -19.72
C ALA A 545 -3.66 -6.12 -21.00
N ALA A 546 -4.71 -5.29 -20.98
CA ALA A 546 -5.08 -4.45 -22.12
C ALA A 546 -3.97 -3.45 -22.51
N LEU A 547 -3.30 -2.86 -21.52
CA LEU A 547 -2.15 -1.98 -21.75
C LEU A 547 -0.96 -2.71 -22.36
N GLY A 548 -0.73 -3.97 -22.00
CA GLY A 548 0.33 -4.80 -22.60
C GLY A 548 0.20 -4.90 -24.13
N VAL A 549 -1.03 -4.97 -24.65
CA VAL A 549 -1.32 -5.04 -26.09
C VAL A 549 -0.81 -3.83 -26.87
N LEU A 550 -0.67 -2.66 -26.23
CA LEU A 550 -0.07 -1.47 -26.87
C LEU A 550 1.37 -1.73 -27.35
N SER A 551 2.08 -2.66 -26.71
CA SER A 551 3.42 -3.05 -27.13
C SER A 551 3.45 -3.97 -28.35
N GLU A 552 2.38 -4.71 -28.63
CA GLU A 552 2.30 -5.65 -29.75
C GLU A 552 2.12 -4.90 -31.09
N ASP A 553 1.39 -3.77 -31.10
CA ASP A 553 1.29 -2.85 -32.26
C ASP A 553 1.43 -1.40 -31.82
N ALA A 554 2.65 -1.01 -31.46
CA ALA A 554 2.97 0.37 -31.11
C ALA A 554 2.74 1.35 -32.27
N GLY A 555 2.71 0.88 -33.51
CA GLY A 555 2.34 1.65 -34.67
C GLY A 555 0.85 2.01 -34.71
N ALA A 556 -0.04 1.07 -34.42
CA ALA A 556 -1.48 1.33 -34.29
C ALA A 556 -1.73 2.28 -33.10
N TRP A 557 -1.05 2.07 -31.97
CA TRP A 557 -1.12 2.99 -30.85
C TRP A 557 -0.71 4.41 -31.21
N SER A 558 0.40 4.57 -31.92
CA SER A 558 0.86 5.88 -32.40
C SER A 558 -0.19 6.59 -33.27
N ARG A 559 -0.81 5.85 -34.20
CA ARG A 559 -1.87 6.40 -35.07
C ARG A 559 -3.11 6.80 -34.27
N LEU A 560 -3.54 5.97 -33.32
CA LEU A 560 -4.66 6.27 -32.42
C LEU A 560 -4.40 7.57 -31.65
N VAL A 561 -3.22 7.70 -31.02
CA VAL A 561 -2.85 8.92 -30.29
C VAL A 561 -2.88 10.14 -31.19
N ASP A 562 -2.37 10.06 -32.42
CA ASP A 562 -2.40 11.19 -33.37
C ASP A 562 -3.85 11.56 -33.77
N GLU A 563 -4.72 10.58 -33.98
CA GLU A 563 -6.12 10.79 -34.30
C GLU A 563 -6.88 11.47 -33.16
N VAL A 564 -6.76 10.97 -31.92
CA VAL A 564 -7.44 11.57 -30.76
C VAL A 564 -6.88 12.95 -30.43
N ARG A 565 -5.59 13.18 -30.61
CA ARG A 565 -5.00 14.52 -30.47
C ARG A 565 -5.53 15.52 -31.49
N ALA A 566 -5.73 15.09 -32.73
CA ALA A 566 -6.33 15.94 -33.78
C ALA A 566 -7.79 16.27 -33.43
N ALA A 567 -8.58 15.27 -33.00
CA ALA A 567 -9.97 15.46 -32.59
C ALA A 567 -10.08 16.41 -31.39
N THR A 568 -9.24 16.27 -30.39
CA THR A 568 -9.28 17.08 -29.17
C THR A 568 -8.62 18.46 -29.28
N ALA A 569 -7.88 18.74 -30.37
CA ALA A 569 -7.17 20.02 -30.59
C ALA A 569 -8.04 21.27 -30.36
N PRO A 570 -9.34 21.31 -30.77
CA PRO A 570 -10.18 22.48 -30.56
C PRO A 570 -10.48 22.83 -29.12
N TYR A 571 -10.33 21.88 -28.19
CA TYR A 571 -10.69 22.05 -26.79
C TYR A 571 -9.60 21.59 -25.82
N ARG A 572 -8.47 21.11 -26.29
CA ARG A 572 -7.32 20.78 -25.45
C ARG A 572 -6.69 22.05 -24.90
N GLY A 573 -6.77 22.23 -23.58
CA GLY A 573 -6.23 23.40 -22.89
C GLY A 573 -4.69 23.46 -22.95
N VAL A 574 -4.14 24.66 -22.90
CA VAL A 574 -2.68 24.89 -22.94
C VAL A 574 -1.96 24.41 -21.67
N LEU A 575 -2.69 24.18 -20.59
CA LEU A 575 -2.13 23.68 -19.33
C LEU A 575 -1.91 22.16 -19.34
N VAL A 576 -2.57 21.42 -20.26
CA VAL A 576 -2.41 19.96 -20.34
C VAL A 576 -1.06 19.64 -20.93
N ASP A 577 -0.17 19.06 -20.13
CA ASP A 577 1.14 18.62 -20.57
C ASP A 577 1.13 17.21 -21.20
N GLY A 578 2.25 16.82 -21.80
CA GLY A 578 2.37 15.55 -22.50
C GLY A 578 2.36 14.32 -21.59
N LEU A 579 2.76 14.45 -20.32
CA LEU A 579 2.71 13.36 -19.35
C LEU A 579 1.25 13.04 -18.97
N ALA A 580 0.49 14.07 -18.63
CA ALA A 580 -0.94 13.93 -18.32
C ALA A 580 -1.71 13.39 -19.54
N GLU A 581 -1.37 13.88 -20.76
CA GLU A 581 -2.00 13.42 -21.98
C GLU A 581 -1.69 11.94 -22.27
N ASN A 582 -0.44 11.49 -22.12
CA ASN A 582 -0.07 10.08 -22.31
C ASN A 582 -0.74 9.16 -21.29
N LEU A 583 -0.76 9.58 -20.02
CA LEU A 583 -1.46 8.87 -18.95
C LEU A 583 -2.96 8.74 -19.25
N LEU A 584 -3.60 9.82 -19.69
CA LEU A 584 -5.01 9.85 -20.06
C LEU A 584 -5.34 8.81 -21.16
N TRP A 585 -4.60 8.84 -22.28
CA TRP A 585 -4.89 7.95 -23.41
C TRP A 585 -4.63 6.49 -23.10
N GLN A 586 -3.55 6.18 -22.37
CA GLN A 586 -3.29 4.82 -21.90
C GLN A 586 -4.38 4.35 -20.93
N THR A 587 -4.85 5.22 -20.02
CA THR A 587 -5.91 4.86 -19.08
C THR A 587 -7.22 4.55 -19.81
N VAL A 588 -7.60 5.34 -20.82
CA VAL A 588 -8.79 5.06 -21.63
C VAL A 588 -8.65 3.74 -22.37
N ALA A 589 -7.48 3.47 -22.99
CA ALA A 589 -7.23 2.19 -23.69
C ALA A 589 -7.30 0.99 -22.74
N GLY A 590 -6.66 1.09 -21.56
CA GLY A 590 -6.59 0.01 -20.57
C GLY A 590 -7.92 -0.30 -19.89
N THR A 591 -8.85 0.65 -19.89
CA THR A 591 -10.19 0.48 -19.27
C THR A 591 -11.31 0.31 -20.27
N TRP A 592 -10.99 0.18 -21.56
CA TRP A 592 -11.98 -0.02 -22.61
C TRP A 592 -12.60 -1.42 -22.55
N LEU A 593 -13.93 -1.51 -22.64
CA LEU A 593 -14.65 -2.79 -22.65
C LEU A 593 -14.76 -3.33 -24.09
N PRO A 594 -14.05 -4.40 -24.45
CA PRO A 594 -13.94 -4.84 -25.85
C PRO A 594 -15.23 -5.43 -26.42
N ASP A 595 -16.17 -5.86 -25.57
CA ASP A 595 -17.44 -6.48 -25.96
C ASP A 595 -18.64 -5.57 -25.77
N ALA A 596 -18.48 -4.34 -25.32
CA ALA A 596 -19.59 -3.42 -25.11
C ALA A 596 -20.11 -2.88 -26.44
N VAL A 597 -21.39 -2.48 -26.45
CA VAL A 597 -22.07 -1.90 -27.61
C VAL A 597 -21.37 -0.63 -28.07
N THR A 598 -21.01 -0.55 -29.33
CA THR A 598 -20.37 0.65 -29.90
C THR A 598 -21.39 1.73 -30.21
N PRO A 599 -20.99 3.02 -30.35
CA PRO A 599 -21.91 4.09 -30.74
C PRO A 599 -22.69 3.85 -32.04
N ASP A 600 -22.12 3.07 -32.96
CA ASP A 600 -22.78 2.69 -34.23
C ASP A 600 -23.98 1.74 -34.02
N ASP A 601 -24.00 1.01 -32.89
CA ASP A 601 -25.03 0.04 -32.52
C ASP A 601 -25.99 0.57 -31.43
N ALA A 602 -25.65 1.70 -30.79
CA ALA A 602 -26.42 2.30 -29.70
C ALA A 602 -27.41 3.35 -30.26
N PRO A 603 -28.73 3.25 -30.00
CA PRO A 603 -29.73 4.18 -30.52
C PRO A 603 -29.57 5.63 -30.04
N ASP A 604 -28.86 5.85 -28.93
CA ASP A 604 -28.68 7.14 -28.26
C ASP A 604 -27.25 7.71 -28.38
N GLY A 605 -26.35 7.02 -29.09
CA GLY A 605 -24.98 7.48 -29.32
C GLY A 605 -24.06 7.41 -28.07
N THR A 606 -24.50 6.79 -26.95
CA THR A 606 -23.67 6.58 -25.75
C THR A 606 -22.85 5.31 -25.90
N SER A 607 -21.54 5.38 -25.61
CA SER A 607 -20.66 4.21 -25.60
C SER A 607 -20.57 3.65 -24.19
N GLU A 608 -21.19 2.52 -23.93
CA GLU A 608 -21.00 1.76 -22.69
C GLU A 608 -19.60 1.14 -22.58
N ALA A 609 -18.80 1.22 -23.65
CA ALA A 609 -17.45 0.65 -23.71
C ALA A 609 -16.40 1.49 -22.99
N ALA A 610 -16.61 2.81 -22.88
CA ALA A 610 -15.67 3.72 -22.22
C ALA A 610 -15.83 3.72 -20.70
N ILE A 611 -14.73 4.00 -20.00
CA ILE A 611 -14.77 4.28 -18.57
C ILE A 611 -15.70 5.46 -18.26
N ALA A 612 -16.45 5.40 -17.15
CA ALA A 612 -17.27 6.53 -16.72
C ALA A 612 -16.39 7.78 -16.44
N PRO A 613 -16.82 8.99 -16.91
CA PRO A 613 -16.01 10.20 -16.81
C PRO A 613 -15.54 10.51 -15.40
N ASP A 614 -16.39 10.34 -14.39
CA ASP A 614 -16.01 10.65 -12.98
C ASP A 614 -14.93 9.71 -12.50
N ARG A 615 -14.99 8.41 -12.79
CA ARG A 615 -13.93 7.46 -12.45
C ARG A 615 -12.57 7.85 -13.04
N LEU A 616 -12.59 8.25 -14.32
CA LEU A 616 -11.38 8.69 -15.02
C LEU A 616 -10.80 9.97 -14.41
N VAL A 617 -11.65 10.95 -14.13
CA VAL A 617 -11.24 12.23 -13.54
C VAL A 617 -10.68 12.04 -12.14
N ASP A 618 -11.32 11.24 -11.29
CA ASP A 618 -10.83 10.97 -9.93
C ASP A 618 -9.48 10.26 -9.94
N TYR A 619 -9.33 9.27 -10.84
CA TYR A 619 -8.05 8.60 -11.04
C TYR A 619 -6.95 9.57 -11.52
N LEU A 620 -7.23 10.38 -12.55
CA LEU A 620 -6.24 11.34 -13.09
C LEU A 620 -5.83 12.35 -12.02
N ARG A 621 -6.78 12.89 -11.26
CA ARG A 621 -6.48 13.82 -10.15
C ARG A 621 -5.55 13.19 -9.13
N LYS A 622 -5.84 11.96 -8.69
CA LYS A 622 -4.96 11.21 -7.78
C LYS A 622 -3.57 11.02 -8.40
N ALA A 623 -3.49 10.48 -9.60
CA ALA A 623 -2.23 10.19 -10.29
C ALA A 623 -1.35 11.44 -10.48
N LEU A 624 -1.94 12.57 -10.86
CA LEU A 624 -1.23 13.84 -11.04
C LEU A 624 -0.71 14.40 -9.71
N ARG A 625 -1.49 14.29 -8.64
CA ARG A 625 -1.06 14.70 -7.29
C ARG A 625 0.07 13.83 -6.75
N GLU A 626 0.04 12.52 -7.01
CA GLU A 626 1.13 11.61 -6.66
C GLU A 626 2.39 11.86 -7.50
N ALA A 627 2.24 12.21 -8.76
CA ALA A 627 3.37 12.58 -9.62
C ALA A 627 4.13 13.81 -9.11
N LYS A 628 3.46 14.73 -8.41
CA LYS A 628 4.05 15.97 -7.82
C LYS A 628 4.84 16.83 -8.83
N VAL A 629 4.40 16.86 -10.10
CA VAL A 629 5.05 17.65 -11.16
C VAL A 629 4.42 19.05 -11.24
N ALA A 630 3.14 19.14 -11.57
CA ALA A 630 2.40 20.41 -11.67
C ALA A 630 1.48 20.65 -10.49
N THR A 631 1.00 19.60 -9.84
CA THR A 631 0.09 19.63 -8.69
C THR A 631 0.53 18.61 -7.65
N SER A 632 0.10 18.74 -6.40
CA SER A 632 0.35 17.77 -5.34
C SER A 632 -0.75 17.80 -4.27
N TRP A 633 -0.77 16.83 -3.36
CA TRP A 633 -1.69 16.81 -2.22
C TRP A 633 -1.54 18.02 -1.30
N THR A 634 -0.32 18.52 -1.14
CA THR A 634 0.03 19.64 -0.23
C THR A 634 0.05 21.01 -0.91
N SER A 635 0.03 21.02 -2.25
CA SER A 635 0.00 22.23 -3.06
C SER A 635 -0.77 21.98 -4.36
N PRO A 636 -2.12 21.85 -4.29
CA PRO A 636 -2.92 21.58 -5.47
C PRO A 636 -2.96 22.77 -6.42
N ASP A 637 -2.75 22.50 -7.73
CA ASP A 637 -3.03 23.44 -8.81
C ASP A 637 -4.39 23.11 -9.43
N GLU A 638 -5.43 23.74 -8.90
CA GLU A 638 -6.82 23.47 -9.33
C GLU A 638 -7.04 23.81 -10.81
N ALA A 639 -6.32 24.80 -11.36
CA ALA A 639 -6.47 25.19 -12.76
C ALA A 639 -5.89 24.14 -13.70
N TYR A 640 -4.75 23.56 -13.33
CA TYR A 640 -4.15 22.43 -14.05
C TYR A 640 -5.02 21.16 -13.96
N GLU A 641 -5.44 20.81 -12.75
CA GLU A 641 -6.29 19.63 -12.52
C GLU A 641 -7.61 19.71 -13.30
N GLU A 642 -8.25 20.89 -13.30
CA GLU A 642 -9.50 21.10 -14.02
C GLU A 642 -9.31 21.10 -15.54
N ALA A 643 -8.18 21.61 -16.04
CA ALA A 643 -7.85 21.55 -17.48
C ALA A 643 -7.71 20.10 -17.98
N VAL A 644 -7.08 19.22 -17.19
CA VAL A 644 -6.97 17.79 -17.51
C VAL A 644 -8.33 17.09 -17.38
N ALA A 645 -9.10 17.39 -16.33
CA ALA A 645 -10.43 16.84 -16.10
C ALA A 645 -11.41 17.23 -17.25
N GLU A 646 -11.38 18.47 -17.68
CA GLU A 646 -12.22 18.95 -18.78
C GLU A 646 -11.83 18.28 -20.10
N LEU A 647 -10.52 18.11 -20.39
CA LEU A 647 -10.08 17.33 -21.54
C LEU A 647 -10.63 15.90 -21.48
N ALA A 648 -10.52 15.23 -20.33
CA ALA A 648 -11.00 13.85 -20.15
C ALA A 648 -12.52 13.73 -20.39
N ARG A 649 -13.32 14.61 -19.75
CA ARG A 649 -14.79 14.61 -19.91
C ARG A 649 -15.21 14.86 -21.37
N ARG A 650 -14.62 15.86 -22.01
CA ARG A 650 -14.96 16.21 -23.40
C ARG A 650 -14.50 15.14 -24.37
N ALA A 651 -13.33 14.55 -24.16
CA ALA A 651 -12.84 13.46 -24.99
C ALA A 651 -13.77 12.23 -24.96
N LEU A 652 -14.24 11.86 -23.76
CA LEU A 652 -15.20 10.74 -23.64
C LEU A 652 -16.60 11.06 -24.18
N ALA A 653 -16.96 12.34 -24.31
CA ALA A 653 -18.20 12.78 -24.94
C ALA A 653 -18.05 13.00 -26.47
N ASP A 654 -16.83 12.98 -27.03
CA ASP A 654 -16.56 13.22 -28.44
C ASP A 654 -16.64 11.91 -29.24
N PRO A 655 -17.61 11.78 -30.17
CA PRO A 655 -17.75 10.58 -31.00
C PRO A 655 -16.52 10.28 -31.88
N ALA A 656 -15.72 11.28 -32.25
CA ALA A 656 -14.48 11.06 -32.99
C ALA A 656 -13.46 10.32 -32.15
N VAL A 657 -13.35 10.69 -30.85
CA VAL A 657 -12.43 10.06 -29.87
C VAL A 657 -12.92 8.65 -29.52
N THR A 658 -14.18 8.52 -29.07
CA THR A 658 -14.73 7.22 -28.66
C THR A 658 -14.79 6.25 -29.83
N GLY A 659 -15.11 6.73 -31.06
CA GLY A 659 -15.06 5.94 -32.27
C GLY A 659 -13.65 5.45 -32.64
N ALA A 660 -12.62 6.25 -32.39
CA ALA A 660 -11.23 5.84 -32.60
C ALA A 660 -10.81 4.71 -31.64
N PHE A 661 -11.11 4.82 -30.36
CA PHE A 661 -10.85 3.75 -29.38
C PHE A 661 -11.67 2.49 -29.68
N ALA A 662 -12.94 2.64 -30.06
CA ALA A 662 -13.80 1.50 -30.43
C ALA A 662 -13.27 0.73 -31.67
N ARG A 663 -12.72 1.44 -32.68
CA ARG A 663 -12.05 0.79 -33.82
C ARG A 663 -10.80 0.06 -33.35
N TRP A 664 -9.95 0.71 -32.60
CA TRP A 664 -8.72 0.11 -32.08
C TRP A 664 -9.03 -1.16 -31.27
N ALA A 665 -9.96 -1.10 -30.32
CA ALA A 665 -10.33 -2.25 -29.50
C ALA A 665 -10.93 -3.41 -30.36
N ARG A 666 -11.67 -3.09 -31.41
CA ARG A 666 -12.22 -4.09 -32.36
C ARG A 666 -11.12 -4.74 -33.21
N GLU A 667 -10.14 -3.94 -33.65
CA GLU A 667 -9.00 -4.43 -34.45
C GLU A 667 -8.07 -5.30 -33.62
N HIS A 668 -7.94 -5.05 -32.30
CA HIS A 668 -7.08 -5.80 -31.38
C HIS A 668 -7.87 -6.71 -30.41
N ARG A 669 -9.09 -7.10 -30.80
CA ARG A 669 -9.97 -7.89 -29.92
C ARG A 669 -9.37 -9.23 -29.52
N GLU A 670 -8.72 -9.92 -30.44
CA GLU A 670 -8.12 -11.24 -30.15
C GLU A 670 -6.88 -11.10 -29.26
N GLU A 671 -6.09 -10.07 -29.43
CA GLU A 671 -4.92 -9.75 -28.59
C GLU A 671 -5.36 -9.39 -27.17
N LEU A 672 -6.37 -8.52 -27.02
CA LEU A 672 -6.96 -8.16 -25.71
C LEU A 672 -7.52 -9.40 -25.00
N ARG A 673 -8.23 -10.24 -25.74
CA ARG A 673 -8.75 -11.51 -25.24
C ARG A 673 -7.62 -12.47 -24.82
N ALA A 674 -6.61 -12.65 -25.67
CA ALA A 674 -5.49 -13.53 -25.41
C ALA A 674 -4.66 -13.06 -24.20
N ALA A 675 -4.43 -11.75 -24.04
CA ALA A 675 -3.71 -11.19 -22.91
C ALA A 675 -4.48 -11.40 -21.59
N SER A 676 -5.77 -11.03 -21.52
CA SER A 676 -6.58 -11.18 -20.31
C SER A 676 -6.70 -12.64 -19.88
N LEU A 677 -7.11 -13.54 -20.80
CA LEU A 677 -7.26 -14.96 -20.47
C LEU A 677 -5.92 -15.65 -20.22
N GLY A 678 -4.88 -15.25 -20.95
CA GLY A 678 -3.53 -15.81 -20.83
C GLY A 678 -2.89 -15.49 -19.48
N ILE A 679 -2.94 -14.22 -19.03
CA ILE A 679 -2.45 -13.81 -17.72
C ILE A 679 -3.22 -14.53 -16.60
N THR A 680 -4.56 -14.53 -16.68
CA THR A 680 -5.43 -15.19 -15.71
C THR A 680 -5.13 -16.69 -15.62
N LEU A 681 -5.09 -17.41 -16.73
CA LEU A 681 -4.82 -18.85 -16.75
C LEU A 681 -3.40 -19.16 -16.23
N THR A 682 -2.40 -18.42 -16.68
CA THR A 682 -1.01 -18.63 -16.24
C THR A 682 -0.89 -18.44 -14.73
N ARG A 683 -1.47 -17.39 -14.16
CA ARG A 683 -1.51 -17.14 -12.72
C ARG A 683 -2.22 -18.25 -11.96
N LEU A 684 -3.42 -18.60 -12.38
CA LEU A 684 -4.23 -19.62 -11.71
C LEU A 684 -3.65 -21.03 -11.80
N THR A 685 -2.75 -21.30 -12.72
CA THR A 685 -2.09 -22.61 -12.88
C THR A 685 -0.62 -22.60 -12.44
N ALA A 686 -0.05 -21.44 -12.10
CA ALA A 686 1.30 -21.33 -11.55
C ALA A 686 1.42 -22.02 -10.17
N PRO A 687 2.61 -22.44 -9.73
CA PRO A 687 2.85 -22.85 -8.35
C PRO A 687 2.45 -21.75 -7.36
N GLY A 688 2.02 -22.13 -6.16
CA GLY A 688 1.58 -21.22 -5.12
C GLY A 688 0.08 -21.33 -4.82
N VAL A 689 -0.46 -20.49 -3.99
CA VAL A 689 -1.88 -20.36 -3.65
C VAL A 689 -2.51 -19.29 -4.54
N ALA A 690 -3.47 -19.68 -5.37
CA ALA A 690 -4.11 -18.74 -6.29
C ALA A 690 -5.00 -17.74 -5.54
N ASP A 691 -4.64 -16.46 -5.54
CA ASP A 691 -5.49 -15.40 -4.99
C ASP A 691 -6.37 -14.79 -6.09
N VAL A 692 -7.65 -14.61 -5.79
CA VAL A 692 -8.61 -13.91 -6.63
C VAL A 692 -9.11 -12.69 -5.85
N TYR A 693 -8.88 -11.51 -6.35
CA TYR A 693 -9.45 -10.29 -5.80
C TYR A 693 -10.91 -10.16 -6.26
N GLN A 694 -11.79 -9.67 -5.38
CA GLN A 694 -13.22 -9.52 -5.66
C GLN A 694 -13.50 -8.89 -7.05
N GLY A 695 -14.30 -9.58 -7.84
CA GLY A 695 -14.67 -9.15 -9.21
C GLY A 695 -13.66 -9.53 -10.30
N ALA A 696 -12.40 -9.87 -9.94
CA ALA A 696 -11.37 -10.20 -10.93
C ALA A 696 -11.51 -11.59 -11.54
N GLU A 697 -12.43 -12.41 -11.07
CA GLU A 697 -12.84 -13.67 -11.72
C GLU A 697 -13.52 -13.48 -13.07
N SER A 698 -14.07 -12.29 -13.32
CA SER A 698 -14.63 -11.84 -14.58
C SER A 698 -13.78 -10.69 -15.14
N TYR A 699 -14.10 -10.21 -16.35
CA TYR A 699 -13.38 -9.06 -16.91
C TYR A 699 -13.75 -7.78 -16.17
N ALA A 700 -12.80 -7.22 -15.44
CA ALA A 700 -13.00 -6.09 -14.54
C ALA A 700 -11.84 -5.09 -14.65
N PRO A 701 -11.85 -4.16 -15.62
CA PRO A 701 -10.83 -3.15 -15.74
C PRO A 701 -10.98 -2.10 -14.62
N THR A 702 -10.15 -2.24 -13.59
CA THR A 702 -10.11 -1.35 -12.41
C THR A 702 -8.82 -0.54 -12.38
N LEU A 703 -8.87 0.58 -11.68
CA LEU A 703 -7.76 1.48 -11.40
C LEU A 703 -7.42 1.44 -9.91
N VAL A 704 -6.49 2.29 -9.46
CA VAL A 704 -6.07 2.35 -8.07
C VAL A 704 -7.22 2.73 -7.13
N ASP A 705 -7.08 2.36 -5.87
CA ASP A 705 -7.97 2.78 -4.78
C ASP A 705 -8.40 4.27 -4.89
N PRO A 706 -9.71 4.59 -4.72
CA PRO A 706 -10.82 3.72 -4.31
C PRO A 706 -11.54 2.97 -5.45
N ASP A 707 -11.14 3.13 -6.70
CA ASP A 707 -11.82 2.54 -7.87
C ASP A 707 -11.89 1.01 -7.82
N ASN A 708 -10.84 0.34 -7.33
CA ASN A 708 -10.79 -1.12 -7.18
C ASN A 708 -11.64 -1.67 -6.01
N ARG A 709 -12.27 -0.82 -5.21
CA ARG A 709 -13.16 -1.20 -4.09
C ARG A 709 -14.63 -1.07 -4.41
N ARG A 710 -15.00 -0.78 -5.64
CA ARG A 710 -16.40 -0.67 -6.06
C ARG A 710 -17.13 -2.00 -5.81
N PRO A 711 -18.42 -1.93 -5.42
CA PRO A 711 -19.23 -3.13 -5.23
C PRO A 711 -19.25 -4.04 -6.47
N VAL A 712 -19.23 -5.35 -6.22
CA VAL A 712 -19.32 -6.40 -7.26
C VAL A 712 -20.74 -6.93 -7.30
N ASP A 713 -21.32 -7.02 -8.50
CA ASP A 713 -22.64 -7.64 -8.71
C ASP A 713 -22.51 -9.18 -8.67
N VAL A 714 -22.57 -9.72 -7.46
CA VAL A 714 -22.43 -11.18 -7.23
C VAL A 714 -23.65 -11.94 -7.73
N ASP A 715 -24.83 -11.32 -7.78
CA ASP A 715 -26.04 -11.96 -8.30
C ASP A 715 -25.88 -12.19 -9.82
N ASP A 716 -25.45 -11.20 -10.60
CA ASP A 716 -25.11 -11.38 -12.03
C ASP A 716 -24.04 -12.47 -12.23
N LEU A 717 -22.95 -12.42 -11.44
CA LEU A 717 -21.90 -13.42 -11.54
C LEU A 717 -22.40 -14.84 -11.22
N THR A 718 -23.31 -14.98 -10.24
CA THR A 718 -23.93 -16.26 -9.87
C THR A 718 -24.78 -16.80 -11.02
N GLU A 719 -25.63 -15.97 -11.61
CA GLU A 719 -26.49 -16.36 -12.75
C GLU A 719 -25.64 -16.73 -13.99
N ARG A 720 -24.62 -15.96 -14.27
CA ARG A 720 -23.68 -16.22 -15.38
C ARG A 720 -22.93 -17.53 -15.17
N LEU A 721 -22.38 -17.76 -13.97
CA LEU A 721 -21.68 -19.02 -13.67
C LEU A 721 -22.60 -20.23 -13.77
N ALA A 722 -23.82 -20.15 -13.22
CA ALA A 722 -24.80 -21.24 -13.31
C ALA A 722 -25.18 -21.52 -14.77
N ARG A 723 -25.35 -20.50 -15.60
CA ARG A 723 -25.61 -20.64 -17.06
C ARG A 723 -24.45 -21.34 -17.77
N LEU A 724 -23.21 -20.94 -17.48
CA LEU A 724 -22.00 -21.51 -18.08
C LEU A 724 -21.77 -22.97 -17.62
N ASP A 725 -22.02 -23.28 -16.36
CA ASP A 725 -21.97 -24.64 -15.81
C ASP A 725 -23.06 -25.55 -16.42
N GLY A 726 -24.21 -24.98 -16.79
CA GLY A 726 -25.27 -25.66 -17.51
C GLY A 726 -24.92 -25.94 -19.00
N GLY A 727 -23.73 -25.59 -19.47
CA GLY A 727 -23.22 -25.85 -20.83
C GLY A 727 -23.62 -24.80 -21.87
N ALA A 728 -24.14 -23.65 -21.43
CA ALA A 728 -24.38 -22.54 -22.38
C ALA A 728 -23.04 -21.95 -22.86
N PRO A 729 -22.94 -21.46 -24.09
CA PRO A 729 -21.71 -20.84 -24.59
C PRO A 729 -21.41 -19.51 -23.86
N ALA A 730 -20.13 -19.22 -23.69
CA ALA A 730 -19.66 -17.89 -23.30
C ALA A 730 -20.03 -16.89 -24.43
N ARG A 731 -20.51 -15.73 -24.06
CA ARG A 731 -21.00 -14.70 -25.00
C ARG A 731 -20.08 -13.51 -25.08
N THR A 732 -19.32 -13.26 -24.00
CA THR A 732 -18.44 -12.10 -23.82
C THR A 732 -17.11 -12.55 -23.25
N LEU A 733 -16.08 -11.71 -23.34
CA LEU A 733 -14.80 -11.92 -22.67
C LEU A 733 -14.97 -12.10 -21.15
N ALA A 734 -15.90 -11.38 -20.56
CA ALA A 734 -16.26 -11.52 -19.15
C ALA A 734 -16.81 -12.92 -18.80
N ASP A 735 -17.63 -13.52 -19.67
CA ASP A 735 -18.08 -14.92 -19.54
C ASP A 735 -16.93 -15.91 -19.71
N GLU A 736 -16.04 -15.67 -20.68
CA GLU A 736 -14.89 -16.54 -20.92
C GLU A 736 -13.93 -16.54 -19.73
N LYS A 737 -13.63 -15.36 -19.18
CA LYS A 737 -12.75 -15.21 -18.02
C LYS A 737 -13.35 -15.89 -16.79
N LEU A 738 -14.65 -15.67 -16.52
CA LEU A 738 -15.36 -16.35 -15.42
C LEU A 738 -15.28 -17.87 -15.55
N LEU A 739 -15.49 -18.40 -16.76
CA LEU A 739 -15.41 -19.83 -17.02
C LEU A 739 -13.99 -20.38 -16.84
N VAL A 740 -12.97 -19.67 -17.34
CA VAL A 740 -11.56 -20.04 -17.17
C VAL A 740 -11.19 -20.04 -15.67
N THR A 741 -11.58 -19.00 -14.95
CA THR A 741 -11.32 -18.88 -13.50
C THR A 741 -11.98 -20.03 -12.74
N ALA A 742 -13.27 -20.26 -12.93
CA ALA A 742 -13.99 -21.33 -12.23
C ALA A 742 -13.39 -22.72 -12.52
N ARG A 743 -13.09 -23.02 -13.80
CA ARG A 743 -12.49 -24.31 -14.16
C ARG A 743 -11.09 -24.49 -13.64
N ALA A 744 -10.24 -23.46 -13.70
CA ALA A 744 -8.88 -23.52 -13.17
C ALA A 744 -8.89 -23.76 -11.65
N LEU A 745 -9.72 -23.03 -10.90
CA LEU A 745 -9.84 -23.18 -9.44
C LEU A 745 -10.36 -24.57 -9.04
N ARG A 746 -11.33 -25.10 -9.77
CA ARG A 746 -11.94 -26.43 -9.45
C ARG A 746 -11.03 -27.62 -9.79
N VAL A 747 -10.06 -27.45 -10.69
CA VAL A 747 -9.08 -28.48 -11.05
C VAL A 747 -7.86 -28.46 -10.14
N ARG A 748 -7.55 -27.31 -9.57
CA ARG A 748 -6.47 -27.10 -8.64
C ARG A 748 -6.67 -27.83 -7.29
#